data_fd051c44161e1c5c5971862724a7e7dd
#
_entry.id   fd051c44161e1c5c5971862724a7e7dd
#
_cell.length_a   1.000
_cell.length_b   1.000
_cell.length_c   1.000
_cell.angle_alpha   90.00
_cell.angle_beta   90.00
_cell.angle_gamma   90.00
#
_symmetry.space_group_name_H-M   'P 1'
#
loop_
_entity.id
_entity.type
_entity.pdbx_description
1 polymer ?
#
loop_
_entity_poly.entity_id
_entity_poly.type
_entity_poly.pdbx_seq_one_letter_code
_entity_poly.pdbx_strand_id
1 'polypeptide(L)'
;MKKLFIFTIASLAIQVLCALPAHCSLLPAPYYNDSTETQHADLEEITITSTRINNSGTLAKQEIKSETLQLTNIGVNLPFLLQMTPSLVATSDDGLGIGYTYFRIRGTDHTRINTTVNVVPLNDSESQTVFWVNMTDIASSTNSVEVQRGVGTSTNGAAAFGASVNMQTTKASSEPYAQLSFNGGMYNTFREEAKMGTGIMPSGFAFDARVSKVNSDGYLERAYSDLLSYYASGAWYGDQTMVKLLFFGGNETTYMAWDGVSAEDLKTNRRYNPAGQYIDDDGNIAYYDNQTDNYAQQHVQLHVTHSFNSHWDLNTALHYTHGAGYYEQYKCDAKLSDYGLQTTYRSDLVRQKHLGNHFYGGVAAVNYHNSQVQASLGGGANNYNGNHWGNVIWLRNPISLNNSSFLIPHSSFPIEYYRSRGDKFDANIYIKANWEITQGLNLYSDLQYRHIDYKIKGINDEDLSELDLHKTYNFFNPKAGISYVHQGHTGYFNFAVANREPSRANFTEAGVNDIPLPERLYDYEFGYQYLHRRFGVGANFYFMDYYNQLVLTGQYSDVGAYLTKNVDRSYRMGVELTAGVEITKWLRWDVNATLSMNKIINFSDWADDWYADWDDPVVAEHGGQVLVNYGTTNISFSPNVIAGSNIQFDYKGFQANLLTNYVGKQYLDNTNNPHAMLDDYCVSNLRLAYTPNCPPVLGERAQRAEGVNSSLHTPHSSFFIKSISFHILLNNLFNTRYESNGGVYGYFEGADTNGNYLPENQKHTPWYYAQAGFNLHAGFTINF
;
A
#
# COMPACT_ATOMS: atom_id res chain seq x y z
N MET A 1 -17.00 18.75 -26.21
CA MET A 1 -16.43 19.90 -25.51
C MET A 1 -15.33 19.51 -24.49
N LYS A 2 -15.47 18.47 -23.64
CA LYS A 2 -14.41 18.05 -22.69
C LYS A 2 -13.08 17.64 -23.36
N LYS A 3 -13.10 16.91 -24.49
CA LYS A 3 -11.88 16.52 -25.23
C LYS A 3 -11.11 17.71 -25.84
N LEU A 4 -11.83 18.78 -26.21
CA LEU A 4 -11.20 19.99 -26.78
C LEU A 4 -10.48 20.79 -25.67
N PHE A 5 -10.99 20.77 -24.46
CA PHE A 5 -10.40 21.48 -23.31
C PHE A 5 -9.04 20.90 -22.89
N ILE A 6 -8.90 19.56 -22.88
CA ILE A 6 -7.65 18.86 -22.53
C ILE A 6 -6.55 19.15 -23.58
N PHE A 7 -6.89 19.12 -24.87
CA PHE A 7 -5.96 19.48 -25.94
C PHE A 7 -5.55 20.95 -25.88
N THR A 8 -6.45 21.83 -25.47
CA THR A 8 -6.18 23.26 -25.33
C THR A 8 -5.26 23.55 -24.15
N ILE A 9 -5.42 22.88 -23.02
CA ILE A 9 -4.54 23.03 -21.84
C ILE A 9 -3.14 22.48 -22.13
N ALA A 10 -3.02 21.30 -22.75
CA ALA A 10 -1.73 20.73 -23.14
C ALA A 10 -1.02 21.60 -24.18
N SER A 11 -1.76 22.14 -25.17
CA SER A 11 -1.24 23.07 -26.17
C SER A 11 -0.85 24.41 -25.56
N LEU A 12 -1.61 24.92 -24.59
CA LEU A 12 -1.29 26.17 -23.88
C LEU A 12 -0.07 26.01 -22.99
N ALA A 13 0.06 24.86 -22.27
CA ALA A 13 1.24 24.55 -21.47
C ALA A 13 2.50 24.44 -22.33
N ILE A 14 2.44 23.80 -23.50
CA ILE A 14 3.54 23.72 -24.43
C ILE A 14 3.86 25.08 -25.05
N GLN A 15 2.86 25.88 -25.38
CA GLN A 15 3.08 27.24 -25.92
C GLN A 15 3.61 28.21 -24.89
N VAL A 16 3.21 28.10 -23.62
CA VAL A 16 3.79 28.89 -22.51
C VAL A 16 5.22 28.47 -22.22
N LEU A 17 5.56 27.17 -22.31
CA LEU A 17 6.94 26.69 -22.22
C LEU A 17 7.84 27.20 -23.36
N CYS A 18 7.31 27.41 -24.57
CA CYS A 18 8.06 27.89 -25.73
C CYS A 18 8.11 29.43 -25.85
N ALA A 19 7.23 30.17 -25.16
CA ALA A 19 7.08 31.63 -25.33
C ALA A 19 7.78 32.49 -24.24
N LEU A 20 8.45 31.89 -23.26
CA LEU A 20 9.15 32.65 -22.22
C LEU A 20 10.51 33.13 -22.72
N PRO A 21 10.78 34.46 -22.71
CA PRO A 21 12.04 34.98 -23.19
C PRO A 21 13.20 34.66 -22.24
N ALA A 22 14.29 34.16 -22.79
CA ALA A 22 15.52 33.77 -22.12
C ALA A 22 16.38 34.99 -21.68
N HIS A 23 15.83 35.91 -20.92
CA HIS A 23 16.61 37.02 -20.35
C HIS A 23 16.20 37.27 -18.90
N CYS A 24 16.94 36.67 -17.98
CA CYS A 24 17.07 37.19 -16.60
C CYS A 24 18.52 37.01 -16.16
N SER A 25 19.18 38.11 -15.89
CA SER A 25 20.59 38.23 -15.48
C SER A 25 20.77 37.79 -14.01
N LEU A 26 21.85 37.03 -13.81
CA LEU A 26 22.32 36.48 -12.54
C LEU A 26 22.65 37.54 -11.48
N LEU A 27 22.05 37.42 -10.31
CA LEU A 27 22.64 37.89 -9.04
C LEU A 27 22.67 36.70 -8.07
N PRO A 28 23.73 36.53 -7.26
CA PRO A 28 23.84 35.40 -6.34
C PRO A 28 22.89 35.58 -5.16
N ALA A 29 22.23 34.46 -4.78
CA ALA A 29 21.38 34.41 -3.59
C ALA A 29 22.21 34.62 -2.33
N PRO A 30 21.73 35.42 -1.34
CA PRO A 30 22.38 35.53 -0.06
C PRO A 30 22.24 34.23 0.76
N TYR A 31 23.34 33.79 1.32
CA TYR A 31 23.38 32.78 2.37
C TYR A 31 22.68 33.38 3.62
N TYR A 32 21.55 32.79 3.99
CA TYR A 32 20.93 33.04 5.29
C TYR A 32 21.44 32.00 6.28
N ASN A 33 22.14 32.49 7.31
CA ASN A 33 22.46 31.73 8.52
C ASN A 33 21.24 31.83 9.44
N ASP A 34 20.49 30.74 9.57
CA ASP A 34 19.34 30.69 10.47
C ASP A 34 19.73 29.98 11.77
N SER A 35 19.83 30.74 12.84
CA SER A 35 20.21 30.26 14.18
C SER A 35 19.00 30.13 15.14
N THR A 36 17.77 30.24 14.64
CA THR A 36 16.53 30.14 15.44
C THR A 36 15.65 28.93 15.17
N GLU A 37 15.96 28.15 14.15
CA GLU A 37 15.20 26.90 13.79
C GLU A 37 15.49 25.70 14.69
N THR A 38 16.50 25.76 15.56
CA THR A 38 17.10 24.55 16.15
C THR A 38 16.28 23.88 17.27
N GLN A 39 15.51 24.60 18.08
CA GLN A 39 14.84 24.00 19.25
C GLN A 39 13.52 23.26 18.95
N HIS A 40 12.75 23.73 17.97
CA HIS A 40 11.45 23.10 17.64
C HIS A 40 11.60 21.88 16.71
N ALA A 41 12.62 21.87 15.85
CA ALA A 41 12.97 20.75 15.01
C ALA A 41 13.39 19.51 15.83
N ASP A 42 14.03 19.70 16.98
CA ASP A 42 14.53 18.62 17.84
C ASP A 42 13.42 17.74 18.41
N LEU A 43 12.24 18.28 18.76
CA LEU A 43 11.12 17.48 19.32
C LEU A 43 10.43 16.60 18.27
N GLU A 44 10.29 17.06 17.04
CA GLU A 44 9.82 16.19 15.95
C GLU A 44 10.87 15.15 15.55
N GLU A 45 12.15 15.49 15.59
CA GLU A 45 13.27 14.59 15.36
C GLU A 45 13.29 13.43 16.38
N ILE A 46 12.95 13.68 17.66
CA ILE A 46 12.83 12.63 18.69
C ILE A 46 11.76 11.61 18.30
N THR A 47 10.60 12.04 17.80
CA THR A 47 9.56 11.12 17.33
C THR A 47 10.05 10.26 16.17
N ILE A 48 10.81 10.84 15.25
CA ILE A 48 11.40 10.13 14.09
C ILE A 48 12.44 9.13 14.55
N THR A 49 13.36 9.54 15.41
CA THR A 49 14.50 8.69 15.83
C THR A 49 14.09 7.54 16.72
N SER A 50 13.00 7.67 17.49
CA SER A 50 12.47 6.56 18.30
C SER A 50 11.93 5.40 17.48
N THR A 51 11.44 5.68 16.26
CA THR A 51 10.77 4.71 15.38
C THR A 51 11.65 4.20 14.27
N ARG A 52 12.56 5.03 13.80
CA ARG A 52 13.52 4.71 12.76
C ARG A 52 14.84 4.29 13.37
N ILE A 53 15.53 3.39 12.70
CA ILE A 53 16.89 3.04 13.10
C ILE A 53 17.80 4.16 12.67
N ASN A 54 18.47 4.79 13.62
CA ASN A 54 19.55 5.72 13.33
C ASN A 54 20.64 5.03 12.48
N ASN A 55 21.49 5.82 11.86
CA ASN A 55 22.53 5.48 10.86
C ASN A 55 23.49 4.33 11.20
N SER A 56 23.14 3.43 12.13
CA SER A 56 23.94 2.29 12.56
C SER A 56 24.14 1.21 11.48
N GLY A 57 23.44 1.35 10.31
CA GLY A 57 23.68 0.46 9.16
C GLY A 57 23.30 -1.01 9.36
N THR A 58 22.41 -1.34 10.32
CA THR A 58 22.10 -2.74 10.67
C THR A 58 20.92 -3.35 9.91
N LEU A 59 20.24 -2.62 9.04
CA LEU A 59 19.07 -3.10 8.27
C LEU A 59 19.04 -2.58 6.84
N ALA A 60 18.46 -3.38 5.94
CA ALA A 60 18.16 -2.99 4.57
C ALA A 60 16.99 -1.99 4.54
N LYS A 61 17.27 -0.70 4.51
CA LYS A 61 16.26 0.36 4.52
C LYS A 61 16.43 1.37 3.39
N GLN A 62 15.34 2.04 3.06
CA GLN A 62 15.32 3.18 2.14
C GLN A 62 14.36 4.23 2.69
N GLU A 63 14.80 5.49 2.71
CA GLU A 63 13.95 6.62 3.01
C GLU A 63 13.61 7.36 1.72
N ILE A 64 12.32 7.65 1.52
CA ILE A 64 11.78 8.39 0.38
C ILE A 64 11.13 9.65 0.94
N LYS A 65 11.66 10.80 0.58
CA LYS A 65 11.19 12.09 1.07
C LYS A 65 9.99 12.61 0.27
N SER A 66 9.27 13.56 0.86
CA SER A 66 8.11 14.21 0.24
C SER A 66 8.37 14.70 -1.18
N GLU A 67 9.52 15.35 -1.42
CA GLU A 67 9.88 15.86 -2.74
C GLU A 67 9.88 14.76 -3.80
N THR A 68 10.42 13.58 -3.46
CA THR A 68 10.44 12.42 -4.37
C THR A 68 9.03 11.83 -4.57
N LEU A 69 8.23 11.73 -3.50
CA LEU A 69 6.85 11.25 -3.59
C LEU A 69 6.00 12.16 -4.49
N GLN A 70 6.14 13.47 -4.38
CA GLN A 70 5.38 14.44 -5.18
C GLN A 70 5.81 14.47 -6.65
N LEU A 71 6.99 13.94 -7.01
CA LEU A 71 7.45 13.92 -8.41
C LEU A 71 6.46 13.25 -9.36
N THR A 72 5.85 12.16 -8.94
CA THR A 72 4.93 11.35 -9.76
C THR A 72 3.51 11.28 -9.20
N ASN A 73 3.20 12.07 -8.18
CA ASN A 73 1.88 12.07 -7.54
C ASN A 73 0.85 12.82 -8.40
N ILE A 74 0.17 12.09 -9.26
CA ILE A 74 -0.99 12.55 -10.06
C ILE A 74 -2.33 12.12 -9.45
N GLY A 75 -2.32 11.57 -8.22
CA GLY A 75 -3.46 10.93 -7.56
C GLY A 75 -3.36 9.41 -7.50
N VAL A 76 -2.26 8.81 -7.98
CA VAL A 76 -2.01 7.37 -7.81
C VAL A 76 -1.72 7.05 -6.34
N ASN A 77 -2.05 5.83 -5.94
CA ASN A 77 -1.85 5.37 -4.58
C ASN A 77 -0.36 5.14 -4.25
N LEU A 78 -0.04 5.13 -2.96
CA LEU A 78 1.34 5.03 -2.45
C LEU A 78 2.14 3.85 -3.04
N PRO A 79 1.60 2.64 -3.28
CA PRO A 79 2.33 1.54 -3.93
C PRO A 79 3.07 1.95 -5.22
N PHE A 80 2.44 2.75 -6.05
CA PHE A 80 3.00 3.23 -7.31
C PHE A 80 4.07 4.32 -7.12
N LEU A 81 3.98 5.11 -6.06
CA LEU A 81 5.00 6.11 -5.72
C LEU A 81 6.28 5.48 -5.14
N LEU A 82 6.18 4.22 -4.64
CA LEU A 82 7.30 3.47 -4.08
C LEU A 82 7.98 2.51 -5.06
N GLN A 83 7.60 2.48 -6.33
CA GLN A 83 8.06 1.50 -7.35
C GLN A 83 9.59 1.44 -7.53
N MET A 84 10.32 2.51 -7.20
CA MET A 84 11.79 2.54 -7.28
C MET A 84 12.47 1.91 -6.06
N THR A 85 11.72 1.38 -5.10
CA THR A 85 12.25 0.61 -3.98
C THR A 85 12.75 -0.75 -4.46
N PRO A 86 13.98 -1.19 -4.10
CA PRO A 86 14.46 -2.52 -4.46
C PRO A 86 13.49 -3.62 -4.04
N SER A 87 13.32 -4.63 -4.87
CA SER A 87 12.45 -5.80 -4.64
C SER A 87 10.95 -5.50 -4.58
N LEU A 88 10.49 -4.28 -4.89
CA LEU A 88 9.07 -3.91 -4.85
C LEU A 88 8.41 -4.12 -6.21
N VAL A 89 7.22 -4.74 -6.20
CA VAL A 89 6.31 -4.86 -7.35
C VAL A 89 4.95 -4.29 -6.94
N ALA A 90 4.48 -3.26 -7.63
CA ALA A 90 3.16 -2.68 -7.43
C ALA A 90 2.16 -3.22 -8.47
N THR A 91 0.90 -3.40 -8.06
CA THR A 91 -0.19 -3.89 -8.90
C THR A 91 -1.44 -3.04 -8.72
N SER A 92 -2.30 -2.98 -9.74
CA SER A 92 -3.55 -2.23 -9.74
C SER A 92 -4.65 -3.00 -10.44
N ASP A 93 -5.84 -3.03 -9.87
CA ASP A 93 -6.98 -3.72 -10.44
C ASP A 93 -7.63 -2.87 -11.55
N ASP A 94 -7.68 -1.54 -11.39
CA ASP A 94 -8.17 -0.60 -12.42
C ASP A 94 -7.20 -0.40 -13.59
N GLY A 95 -5.96 -0.88 -13.45
CA GLY A 95 -4.88 -0.79 -14.43
C GLY A 95 -4.20 0.57 -14.53
N LEU A 96 -4.55 1.56 -13.69
CA LEU A 96 -3.98 2.93 -13.73
C LEU A 96 -3.25 3.33 -12.44
N GLY A 97 -3.40 2.55 -11.37
CA GLY A 97 -2.80 2.82 -10.05
C GLY A 97 -3.65 3.73 -9.16
N ILE A 98 -4.93 3.89 -9.49
CA ILE A 98 -5.96 4.59 -8.72
C ILE A 98 -7.00 3.55 -8.30
N GLY A 99 -7.68 3.72 -7.16
CA GLY A 99 -8.56 2.66 -6.65
C GLY A 99 -7.80 1.55 -5.95
N TYR A 100 -8.14 0.28 -6.22
CA TYR A 100 -7.50 -0.86 -5.57
C TYR A 100 -6.10 -1.11 -6.09
N THR A 101 -5.13 -1.01 -5.18
CA THR A 101 -3.71 -1.18 -5.47
C THR A 101 -3.02 -1.95 -4.36
N TYR A 102 -2.02 -2.74 -4.74
CA TYR A 102 -1.25 -3.56 -3.81
C TYR A 102 0.23 -3.48 -4.15
N PHE A 103 1.09 -3.94 -3.24
CA PHE A 103 2.51 -4.13 -3.54
C PHE A 103 3.06 -5.33 -2.80
N ARG A 104 4.13 -5.89 -3.35
CA ARG A 104 4.91 -6.99 -2.79
C ARG A 104 6.34 -6.55 -2.64
N ILE A 105 7.02 -6.99 -1.58
CA ILE A 105 8.45 -6.72 -1.36
C ILE A 105 9.14 -8.06 -1.16
N ARG A 106 10.20 -8.36 -1.93
CA ARG A 106 10.86 -9.67 -1.98
C ARG A 106 9.88 -10.82 -2.27
N GLY A 107 8.82 -10.57 -3.04
CA GLY A 107 7.73 -11.51 -3.29
C GLY A 107 6.81 -11.76 -2.10
N THR A 108 7.02 -11.13 -0.96
CA THR A 108 6.12 -11.18 0.21
C THR A 108 4.91 -10.29 -0.06
N ASP A 109 3.71 -10.82 0.09
CA ASP A 109 2.47 -10.10 -0.21
C ASP A 109 2.14 -9.03 0.83
N HIS A 110 1.19 -8.15 0.48
CA HIS A 110 0.81 -6.98 1.26
C HIS A 110 0.27 -7.32 2.67
N THR A 111 -0.27 -8.52 2.90
CA THR A 111 -0.75 -8.94 4.24
C THR A 111 0.39 -9.17 5.23
N ARG A 112 1.62 -9.29 4.74
CA ARG A 112 2.86 -9.49 5.50
C ARG A 112 3.74 -8.25 5.56
N ILE A 113 3.22 -7.12 5.08
CA ILE A 113 3.90 -5.83 5.09
C ILE A 113 3.23 -4.94 6.12
N ASN A 114 3.96 -4.66 7.20
CA ASN A 114 3.47 -3.77 8.24
C ASN A 114 3.55 -2.32 7.79
N THR A 115 2.51 -1.55 8.01
CA THR A 115 2.46 -0.12 7.70
C THR A 115 2.11 0.67 8.94
N THR A 116 2.82 1.77 9.18
CA THR A 116 2.52 2.71 10.27
C THR A 116 2.44 4.14 9.75
N VAL A 117 1.59 4.94 10.41
CA VAL A 117 1.57 6.41 10.29
C VAL A 117 1.94 6.99 11.64
N ASN A 118 3.10 7.67 11.71
CA ASN A 118 3.63 8.24 12.96
C ASN A 118 3.63 7.19 14.10
N VAL A 119 4.16 5.99 13.89
CA VAL A 119 4.21 4.81 14.79
C VAL A 119 2.89 4.07 15.04
N VAL A 120 1.77 4.66 14.71
CA VAL A 120 0.45 4.02 14.87
C VAL A 120 0.24 3.00 13.76
N PRO A 121 -0.13 1.74 14.06
CA PRO A 121 -0.44 0.73 13.06
C PRO A 121 -1.60 1.15 12.16
N LEU A 122 -1.44 0.92 10.86
CA LEU A 122 -2.45 1.25 9.84
C LEU A 122 -3.13 0.01 9.27
N ASN A 123 -2.46 -1.15 9.27
CA ASN A 123 -3.05 -2.39 8.77
C ASN A 123 -4.35 -2.70 9.50
N ASP A 124 -5.40 -3.05 8.75
CA ASP A 124 -6.60 -3.61 9.32
C ASP A 124 -6.29 -4.89 10.12
N SER A 125 -6.91 -5.05 11.26
CA SER A 125 -6.55 -6.13 12.20
C SER A 125 -7.02 -7.51 11.76
N GLU A 126 -8.07 -7.61 10.95
CA GLU A 126 -8.62 -8.89 10.46
C GLU A 126 -7.98 -9.30 9.12
N SER A 127 -7.95 -8.41 8.13
CA SER A 127 -7.35 -8.67 6.81
C SER A 127 -5.82 -8.56 6.82
N GLN A 128 -5.25 -7.87 7.82
CA GLN A 128 -3.81 -7.64 8.01
C GLN A 128 -3.15 -6.86 6.86
N THR A 129 -3.94 -6.13 6.08
CA THR A 129 -3.47 -5.31 4.96
C THR A 129 -3.85 -3.84 5.13
N VAL A 130 -3.31 -3.00 4.27
CA VAL A 130 -3.78 -1.62 4.05
C VAL A 130 -4.49 -1.57 2.71
N PHE A 131 -5.75 -1.19 2.72
CA PHE A 131 -6.49 -0.85 1.50
C PHE A 131 -6.13 0.58 1.12
N TRP A 132 -5.22 0.73 0.13
CA TRP A 132 -4.67 2.03 -0.26
C TRP A 132 -5.72 2.95 -0.88
N VAL A 133 -6.78 2.40 -1.41
CA VAL A 133 -7.95 3.15 -1.88
C VAL A 133 -8.58 4.00 -0.77
N ASN A 134 -8.60 3.49 0.48
CA ASN A 134 -9.08 4.21 1.66
C ASN A 134 -8.09 5.29 2.17
N MET A 135 -6.85 5.24 1.68
CA MET A 135 -5.76 6.15 2.02
C MET A 135 -5.41 7.09 0.86
N THR A 136 -6.41 7.49 0.11
CA THR A 136 -6.29 8.34 -1.09
C THR A 136 -5.42 9.54 -0.83
N ASP A 137 -4.44 9.76 -1.72
CA ASP A 137 -3.55 10.92 -1.71
C ASP A 137 -2.85 11.19 -0.36
N ILE A 138 -2.68 10.15 0.48
CA ILE A 138 -1.96 10.27 1.77
C ILE A 138 -0.53 10.78 1.57
N ALA A 139 0.08 10.50 0.42
CA ALA A 139 1.41 10.96 0.05
C ALA A 139 1.53 12.49 0.13
N SER A 140 0.46 13.24 -0.13
CA SER A 140 0.42 14.71 -0.05
C SER A 140 0.46 15.26 1.37
N SER A 141 0.14 14.42 2.37
CA SER A 141 0.29 14.73 3.80
C SER A 141 1.47 13.99 4.44
N THR A 142 2.36 13.40 3.62
CA THR A 142 3.50 12.61 4.09
C THR A 142 4.81 13.38 3.88
N ASN A 143 5.59 13.54 4.95
CA ASN A 143 6.91 14.14 4.93
C ASN A 143 7.97 13.17 4.40
N SER A 144 7.88 11.90 4.81
CA SER A 144 8.78 10.86 4.35
C SER A 144 8.19 9.47 4.59
N VAL A 145 8.62 8.52 3.78
CA VAL A 145 8.33 7.09 3.92
C VAL A 145 9.64 6.35 4.08
N GLU A 146 9.78 5.57 5.15
CA GLU A 146 10.87 4.61 5.30
C GLU A 146 10.36 3.22 4.99
N VAL A 147 11.00 2.54 4.04
CA VAL A 147 10.74 1.14 3.72
C VAL A 147 11.89 0.30 4.29
N GLN A 148 11.58 -0.58 5.24
CA GLN A 148 12.49 -1.57 5.77
C GLN A 148 12.14 -2.92 5.14
N ARG A 149 13.12 -3.55 4.48
CA ARG A 149 12.93 -4.85 3.82
C ARG A 149 13.39 -5.96 4.78
N GLY A 150 12.69 -7.11 4.76
CA GLY A 150 12.86 -8.18 5.75
C GLY A 150 12.16 -7.88 7.08
N VAL A 151 12.54 -8.59 8.14
CA VAL A 151 11.99 -8.38 9.48
C VAL A 151 12.49 -7.06 10.04
N GLY A 152 11.61 -6.07 10.09
CA GLY A 152 11.92 -4.75 10.63
C GLY A 152 12.10 -4.73 12.14
N THR A 153 12.32 -3.52 12.69
CA THR A 153 12.43 -3.34 14.15
C THR A 153 11.10 -3.50 14.86
N SER A 154 11.14 -3.83 16.15
CA SER A 154 9.93 -3.97 16.99
C SER A 154 9.17 -2.66 17.19
N THR A 155 9.78 -1.50 16.96
CA THR A 155 9.12 -0.19 16.94
C THR A 155 8.17 0.02 15.78
N ASN A 156 8.29 -0.79 14.71
CA ASN A 156 7.35 -0.76 13.59
C ASN A 156 5.97 -1.35 13.95
N GLY A 157 5.81 -1.86 15.15
CA GLY A 157 4.58 -2.49 15.60
C GLY A 157 4.64 -4.01 15.60
N ALA A 158 3.53 -4.60 15.93
CA ALA A 158 3.43 -6.03 16.20
C ALA A 158 3.53 -6.89 14.92
N ALA A 159 3.14 -6.35 13.76
CA ALA A 159 2.99 -7.10 12.51
C ALA A 159 4.22 -7.04 11.57
N ALA A 160 5.38 -6.53 12.02
CA ALA A 160 6.60 -6.49 11.22
C ALA A 160 7.08 -7.92 10.91
N PHE A 161 6.86 -8.39 9.68
CA PHE A 161 7.14 -9.76 9.25
C PHE A 161 7.99 -9.81 7.97
N GLY A 162 7.44 -9.50 6.80
CA GLY A 162 8.17 -9.55 5.52
C GLY A 162 8.80 -8.22 5.11
N ALA A 163 8.19 -7.12 5.49
CA ALA A 163 8.69 -5.75 5.31
C ALA A 163 7.92 -4.79 6.23
N SER A 164 8.41 -3.55 6.34
CA SER A 164 7.70 -2.47 7.03
C SER A 164 7.76 -1.17 6.24
N VAL A 165 6.64 -0.43 6.20
CA VAL A 165 6.49 0.89 5.59
C VAL A 165 6.10 1.88 6.67
N ASN A 166 7.01 2.79 7.02
CA ASN A 166 6.82 3.76 8.09
C ASN A 166 6.63 5.15 7.50
N MET A 167 5.39 5.61 7.46
CA MET A 167 5.03 6.94 7.00
C MET A 167 5.12 7.95 8.13
N GLN A 168 5.63 9.12 7.82
CA GLN A 168 5.64 10.26 8.69
C GLN A 168 4.86 11.39 8.06
N THR A 169 3.87 11.92 8.77
CA THR A 169 3.05 13.01 8.27
C THR A 169 3.84 14.33 8.23
N THR A 170 3.29 15.29 7.49
CA THR A 170 3.88 16.62 7.31
C THR A 170 4.27 17.25 8.66
N LYS A 171 5.48 17.79 8.72
CA LYS A 171 5.96 18.62 9.82
C LYS A 171 5.36 20.02 9.72
N ALA A 172 5.21 20.71 10.87
CA ALA A 172 4.81 22.09 10.84
C ALA A 172 5.90 22.95 10.16
N SER A 173 5.46 23.83 9.27
CA SER A 173 6.35 24.81 8.64
C SER A 173 6.77 25.91 9.64
N SER A 174 7.93 26.51 9.46
CA SER A 174 8.31 27.72 10.18
C SER A 174 7.47 28.94 9.78
N GLU A 175 6.98 28.98 8.53
CA GLU A 175 6.22 30.09 7.97
C GLU A 175 4.80 29.66 7.53
N PRO A 176 3.83 30.59 7.53
CA PRO A 176 2.54 30.34 6.92
C PRO A 176 2.65 30.03 5.43
N TYR A 177 1.83 29.11 4.95
CA TYR A 177 1.79 28.73 3.55
C TYR A 177 0.37 28.34 3.09
N ALA A 178 0.13 28.47 1.80
CA ALA A 178 -0.98 27.83 1.12
C ALA A 178 -0.51 27.27 -0.23
N GLN A 179 -1.11 26.18 -0.65
CA GLN A 179 -0.79 25.50 -1.90
C GLN A 179 -2.07 25.02 -2.57
N LEU A 180 -2.16 25.22 -3.89
CA LEU A 180 -3.20 24.65 -4.74
C LEU A 180 -2.53 23.82 -5.84
N SER A 181 -2.98 22.57 -6.03
CA SER A 181 -2.46 21.68 -7.06
C SER A 181 -3.61 21.13 -7.89
N PHE A 182 -3.41 21.15 -9.22
CA PHE A 182 -4.36 20.64 -10.19
C PHE A 182 -3.65 19.72 -11.17
N ASN A 183 -4.19 18.52 -11.37
CA ASN A 183 -3.71 17.56 -12.35
C ASN A 183 -4.87 17.05 -13.17
N GLY A 184 -4.67 16.88 -14.46
CA GLY A 184 -5.64 16.29 -15.36
C GLY A 184 -4.95 15.42 -16.41
N GLY A 185 -5.62 14.38 -16.89
CA GLY A 185 -5.02 13.47 -17.84
C GLY A 185 -5.97 12.54 -18.55
N MET A 186 -5.40 11.54 -19.20
CA MET A 186 -6.15 10.50 -19.90
C MET A 186 -7.05 9.73 -18.91
N TYR A 187 -8.05 9.03 -19.43
CA TYR A 187 -9.06 8.29 -18.66
C TYR A 187 -9.87 9.19 -17.71
N ASN A 188 -10.12 10.45 -18.11
CA ASN A 188 -10.80 11.46 -17.31
C ASN A 188 -10.27 11.58 -15.88
N THR A 189 -8.94 11.36 -15.71
CA THR A 189 -8.29 11.45 -14.40
C THR A 189 -8.07 12.91 -14.05
N PHE A 190 -8.60 13.31 -12.88
CA PHE A 190 -8.42 14.65 -12.30
C PHE A 190 -8.04 14.50 -10.83
N ARG A 191 -7.05 15.28 -10.39
CA ARG A 191 -6.71 15.47 -9.00
C ARG A 191 -6.68 16.94 -8.66
N GLU A 192 -7.41 17.32 -7.64
CA GLU A 192 -7.49 18.67 -7.10
C GLU A 192 -7.10 18.64 -5.64
N GLU A 193 -6.17 19.51 -5.23
CA GLU A 193 -5.70 19.59 -3.86
C GLU A 193 -5.60 21.03 -3.39
N ALA A 194 -6.08 21.29 -2.18
CA ALA A 194 -5.82 22.51 -1.44
C ALA A 194 -5.16 22.17 -0.09
N LYS A 195 -4.06 22.82 0.21
CA LYS A 195 -3.26 22.63 1.43
C LYS A 195 -2.88 23.97 2.02
N MET A 196 -2.94 24.10 3.35
CA MET A 196 -2.55 25.32 4.05
C MET A 196 -2.00 25.02 5.43
N GLY A 197 -1.16 25.92 5.95
CA GLY A 197 -0.65 25.87 7.31
C GLY A 197 -0.36 27.25 7.85
N THR A 198 -0.46 27.39 9.17
CA THR A 198 -0.20 28.67 9.87
C THR A 198 1.29 28.93 10.08
N GLY A 199 2.14 27.92 9.87
CA GLY A 199 3.47 27.92 10.44
C GLY A 199 3.45 27.83 11.98
N ILE A 200 4.63 27.78 12.60
CA ILE A 200 4.76 27.79 14.06
C ILE A 200 4.59 29.24 14.54
N MET A 201 3.49 29.49 15.22
CA MET A 201 3.18 30.80 15.78
C MET A 201 4.05 31.11 17.02
N PRO A 202 4.23 32.39 17.42
CA PRO A 202 4.99 32.77 18.63
C PRO A 202 4.44 32.12 19.92
N SER A 203 3.19 31.69 19.94
CA SER A 203 2.56 30.96 21.05
C SER A 203 2.94 29.45 21.09
N GLY A 204 3.73 28.97 20.13
CA GLY A 204 4.11 27.57 19.98
C GLY A 204 3.06 26.71 19.27
N PHE A 205 1.91 27.25 18.89
CA PHE A 205 0.90 26.48 18.13
C PHE A 205 1.19 26.50 16.62
N ALA A 206 0.85 25.39 15.96
CA ALA A 206 0.84 25.28 14.51
C ALA A 206 -0.38 24.46 14.06
N PHE A 207 -0.98 24.85 12.94
CA PHE A 207 -2.12 24.15 12.33
C PHE A 207 -1.86 23.93 10.85
N ASP A 208 -2.20 22.74 10.36
CA ASP A 208 -2.13 22.37 8.96
C ASP A 208 -3.45 21.70 8.54
N ALA A 209 -3.87 21.94 7.32
CA ALA A 209 -5.05 21.32 6.73
C ALA A 209 -4.83 21.02 5.25
N ARG A 210 -5.43 19.92 4.77
CA ARG A 210 -5.48 19.54 3.36
C ARG A 210 -6.82 18.88 3.03
N VAL A 211 -7.32 19.20 1.84
CA VAL A 211 -8.40 18.46 1.17
C VAL A 211 -7.94 18.10 -0.23
N SER A 212 -8.26 16.89 -0.68
CA SER A 212 -7.93 16.42 -2.02
C SER A 212 -9.09 15.59 -2.58
N LYS A 213 -9.36 15.78 -3.87
CA LYS A 213 -10.34 15.01 -4.65
C LYS A 213 -9.62 14.36 -5.82
N VAL A 214 -9.83 13.06 -6.01
CA VAL A 214 -9.33 12.30 -7.15
C VAL A 214 -10.49 11.61 -7.84
N ASN A 215 -10.64 11.85 -9.15
CA ASN A 215 -11.59 11.17 -10.00
C ASN A 215 -10.88 10.54 -11.19
N SER A 216 -11.27 9.34 -11.59
CA SER A 216 -10.75 8.66 -12.76
C SER A 216 -11.81 7.70 -13.32
N ASP A 217 -11.83 7.50 -14.65
CA ASP A 217 -12.64 6.43 -15.26
C ASP A 217 -11.91 5.05 -15.18
N GLY A 218 -10.64 5.02 -14.73
CA GLY A 218 -9.79 3.84 -14.78
C GLY A 218 -9.34 3.46 -16.20
N TYR A 219 -8.38 2.54 -16.31
CA TYR A 219 -7.98 2.00 -17.59
C TYR A 219 -9.00 0.97 -18.11
N LEU A 220 -9.46 0.06 -17.25
CA LEU A 220 -10.48 -0.91 -17.60
C LEU A 220 -11.84 -0.23 -17.80
N GLU A 221 -12.72 -0.85 -18.57
CA GLU A 221 -14.07 -0.33 -18.79
C GLU A 221 -14.85 -0.27 -17.48
N ARG A 222 -15.56 0.84 -17.23
CA ARG A 222 -16.35 1.08 -16.01
C ARG A 222 -15.57 1.14 -14.69
N ALA A 223 -14.26 0.88 -14.66
CA ALA A 223 -13.43 0.85 -13.44
C ALA A 223 -13.18 2.26 -12.87
N TYR A 224 -14.24 3.05 -12.71
CA TYR A 224 -14.13 4.42 -12.20
C TYR A 224 -13.82 4.44 -10.70
N SER A 225 -13.17 5.52 -10.29
CA SER A 225 -12.91 5.85 -8.89
C SER A 225 -13.31 7.30 -8.61
N ASP A 226 -14.03 7.52 -7.53
CA ASP A 226 -14.40 8.81 -6.96
C ASP A 226 -13.93 8.86 -5.50
N LEU A 227 -12.84 9.58 -5.25
CA LEU A 227 -12.09 9.50 -4.00
C LEU A 227 -11.95 10.89 -3.39
N LEU A 228 -12.39 11.06 -2.14
CA LEU A 228 -12.21 12.27 -1.35
C LEU A 228 -11.30 11.98 -0.18
N SER A 229 -10.31 12.84 0.08
CA SER A 229 -9.48 12.72 1.27
C SER A 229 -9.25 14.06 1.95
N TYR A 230 -9.04 14.00 3.26
CA TYR A 230 -8.79 15.16 4.10
C TYR A 230 -7.73 14.85 5.16
N TYR A 231 -7.06 15.89 5.59
CA TYR A 231 -6.06 15.87 6.66
C TYR A 231 -6.14 17.17 7.44
N ALA A 232 -6.07 17.10 8.74
CA ALA A 232 -5.93 18.24 9.62
C ALA A 232 -5.00 17.90 10.78
N SER A 233 -4.13 18.80 11.16
CA SER A 233 -3.31 18.67 12.36
C SER A 233 -3.25 19.96 13.14
N GLY A 234 -3.22 19.82 14.47
CA GLY A 234 -2.90 20.90 15.41
C GLY A 234 -1.78 20.44 16.32
N ALA A 235 -0.71 21.23 16.41
CA ALA A 235 0.43 20.92 17.27
C ALA A 235 0.73 22.09 18.20
N TRP A 236 1.23 21.76 19.39
CA TRP A 236 1.81 22.71 20.32
C TRP A 236 3.24 22.31 20.64
N TYR A 237 4.15 23.24 20.46
CA TYR A 237 5.59 23.09 20.67
C TYR A 237 5.98 23.94 21.89
N GLY A 238 6.26 23.30 23.02
CA GLY A 238 6.89 23.90 24.18
C GLY A 238 8.39 23.61 24.20
N ASP A 239 9.08 24.00 25.27
CA ASP A 239 10.54 23.84 25.36
C ASP A 239 11.01 22.38 25.43
N GLN A 240 10.23 21.52 26.09
CA GLN A 240 10.55 20.10 26.29
C GLN A 240 9.41 19.17 25.90
N THR A 241 8.26 19.70 25.47
CA THR A 241 7.07 18.91 25.19
C THR A 241 6.44 19.34 23.89
N MET A 242 6.14 18.37 23.04
CA MET A 242 5.28 18.52 21.87
C MET A 242 4.00 17.73 22.08
N VAL A 243 2.86 18.34 21.76
CA VAL A 243 1.56 17.67 21.70
C VAL A 243 1.00 17.89 20.30
N LYS A 244 0.67 16.81 19.57
CA LYS A 244 0.14 16.89 18.21
C LYS A 244 -1.13 16.05 18.08
N LEU A 245 -2.21 16.67 17.67
CA LEU A 245 -3.48 16.01 17.33
C LEU A 245 -3.60 15.96 15.81
N LEU A 246 -3.94 14.78 15.29
CA LEU A 246 -4.13 14.50 13.88
C LEU A 246 -5.53 13.99 13.65
N PHE A 247 -6.16 14.45 12.58
CA PHE A 247 -7.40 13.92 12.02
C PHE A 247 -7.22 13.77 10.52
N PHE A 248 -7.38 12.56 9.99
CA PHE A 248 -7.29 12.31 8.56
C PHE A 248 -8.17 11.14 8.15
N GLY A 249 -8.48 11.07 6.87
CA GLY A 249 -9.30 10.00 6.33
C GLY A 249 -9.78 10.31 4.93
N GLY A 250 -10.75 9.52 4.49
CA GLY A 250 -11.33 9.65 3.16
C GLY A 250 -12.60 8.85 3.01
N ASN A 251 -13.25 9.12 1.88
CA ASN A 251 -14.37 8.33 1.37
C ASN A 251 -14.02 7.89 -0.04
N GLU A 252 -14.38 6.67 -0.37
CA GLU A 252 -14.27 6.13 -1.71
C GLU A 252 -15.61 5.66 -2.25
N THR A 253 -15.76 5.75 -3.56
CA THR A 253 -16.68 4.96 -4.36
C THR A 253 -15.94 4.50 -5.59
N THR A 254 -15.81 3.18 -5.75
CA THR A 254 -15.12 2.58 -6.88
C THR A 254 -16.03 1.56 -7.56
N TYR A 255 -16.08 1.56 -8.89
CA TYR A 255 -16.68 0.45 -9.62
C TYR A 255 -15.72 -0.73 -9.61
N MET A 256 -16.22 -1.92 -9.34
CA MET A 256 -15.41 -3.11 -9.19
C MET A 256 -14.66 -3.48 -10.47
N ALA A 257 -13.41 -3.82 -10.32
CA ALA A 257 -12.55 -4.38 -11.35
C ALA A 257 -11.77 -5.58 -10.78
N TRP A 258 -12.44 -6.37 -9.90
CA TRP A 258 -11.83 -7.46 -9.14
C TRP A 258 -11.79 -8.77 -9.93
N ASP A 259 -12.51 -8.83 -11.04
CA ASP A 259 -12.53 -9.99 -11.91
C ASP A 259 -11.46 -9.83 -13.01
N GLY A 260 -10.55 -10.79 -13.10
CA GLY A 260 -9.58 -10.85 -14.18
C GLY A 260 -10.22 -11.36 -15.48
N VAL A 261 -9.51 -11.23 -16.57
CA VAL A 261 -9.97 -11.66 -17.90
C VAL A 261 -9.08 -12.73 -18.50
N SER A 262 -9.62 -13.56 -19.38
CA SER A 262 -8.88 -14.61 -20.07
C SER A 262 -7.82 -14.05 -21.02
N ALA A 263 -6.84 -14.87 -21.40
CA ALA A 263 -5.86 -14.52 -22.42
C ALA A 263 -6.48 -14.17 -23.80
N GLU A 264 -7.68 -14.73 -24.10
CA GLU A 264 -8.41 -14.42 -25.33
C GLU A 264 -9.09 -13.06 -25.26
N ASP A 265 -9.70 -12.71 -24.11
CA ASP A 265 -10.28 -11.40 -23.89
C ASP A 265 -9.22 -10.30 -23.98
N LEU A 266 -8.02 -10.54 -23.42
CA LEU A 266 -6.90 -9.61 -23.55
C LEU A 266 -6.50 -9.29 -25.01
N LYS A 267 -6.66 -10.25 -25.93
CA LYS A 267 -6.36 -10.06 -27.35
C LYS A 267 -7.44 -9.27 -28.07
N THR A 268 -8.70 -9.53 -27.71
CA THR A 268 -9.89 -8.96 -28.39
C THR A 268 -10.26 -7.59 -27.81
N ASN A 269 -10.32 -7.48 -26.48
CA ASN A 269 -10.61 -6.24 -25.78
C ASN A 269 -9.80 -6.16 -24.46
N ARG A 270 -8.62 -5.59 -24.52
CA ARG A 270 -7.72 -5.47 -23.38
C ARG A 270 -8.28 -4.64 -22.20
N ARG A 271 -9.33 -3.85 -22.44
CA ARG A 271 -9.99 -3.03 -21.43
C ARG A 271 -11.26 -3.66 -20.87
N TYR A 272 -11.58 -4.87 -21.30
CA TYR A 272 -12.77 -5.57 -20.86
C TYR A 272 -12.76 -5.74 -19.32
N ASN A 273 -13.93 -5.48 -18.72
CA ASN A 273 -14.18 -5.69 -17.30
C ASN A 273 -15.51 -6.46 -17.18
N PRO A 274 -15.50 -7.72 -16.74
CA PRO A 274 -16.72 -8.54 -16.65
C PRO A 274 -17.59 -8.18 -15.44
N ALA A 275 -17.10 -7.39 -14.48
CA ALA A 275 -17.84 -7.06 -13.28
C ALA A 275 -19.22 -6.46 -13.58
N GLY A 276 -20.24 -6.98 -12.91
CA GLY A 276 -21.62 -6.52 -13.05
C GLY A 276 -22.31 -6.94 -14.36
N GLN A 277 -21.71 -7.82 -15.18
CA GLN A 277 -22.33 -8.30 -16.42
C GLN A 277 -23.53 -9.19 -16.12
N TYR A 278 -24.62 -8.99 -16.87
CA TYR A 278 -25.81 -9.86 -16.86
C TYR A 278 -26.48 -9.88 -18.24
N ILE A 279 -27.46 -10.78 -18.41
CA ILE A 279 -28.30 -10.82 -19.59
C ILE A 279 -29.64 -10.13 -19.27
N ASP A 280 -29.99 -9.11 -20.06
CA ASP A 280 -31.24 -8.39 -19.91
C ASP A 280 -32.45 -9.19 -20.41
N ASP A 281 -33.66 -8.65 -20.29
CA ASP A 281 -34.89 -9.33 -20.69
C ASP A 281 -35.03 -9.51 -22.21
N ASP A 282 -34.25 -8.76 -22.99
CA ASP A 282 -34.19 -8.87 -24.46
C ASP A 282 -33.07 -9.84 -24.93
N GLY A 283 -32.33 -10.43 -24.01
CA GLY A 283 -31.22 -11.35 -24.27
C GLY A 283 -29.89 -10.69 -24.62
N ASN A 284 -29.75 -9.39 -24.38
CA ASN A 284 -28.51 -8.65 -24.62
C ASN A 284 -27.60 -8.64 -23.36
N ILE A 285 -26.29 -8.52 -23.59
CA ILE A 285 -25.35 -8.26 -22.51
C ILE A 285 -25.54 -6.85 -21.99
N ALA A 286 -25.80 -6.73 -20.69
CA ALA A 286 -25.92 -5.48 -19.94
C ALA A 286 -24.98 -5.52 -18.73
N TYR A 287 -24.78 -4.36 -18.10
CA TYR A 287 -23.92 -4.22 -16.93
C TYR A 287 -24.65 -3.46 -15.83
N TYR A 288 -24.52 -3.96 -14.62
CA TYR A 288 -25.12 -3.32 -13.45
C TYR A 288 -24.36 -2.06 -13.08
N ASP A 289 -25.04 -0.91 -13.10
CA ASP A 289 -24.41 0.40 -12.92
C ASP A 289 -23.82 0.59 -11.51
N ASN A 290 -24.40 -0.05 -10.49
CA ASN A 290 -23.99 0.10 -9.10
C ASN A 290 -23.17 -1.10 -8.58
N GLN A 291 -22.40 -1.74 -9.46
CA GLN A 291 -21.39 -2.76 -9.08
C GLN A 291 -20.21 -2.07 -8.40
N THR A 292 -20.44 -1.52 -7.20
CA THR A 292 -19.52 -0.58 -6.56
C THR A 292 -19.12 -1.00 -5.16
N ASP A 293 -17.90 -0.61 -4.78
CA ASP A 293 -17.48 -0.53 -3.39
C ASP A 293 -17.56 0.90 -2.88
N ASN A 294 -18.06 1.06 -1.67
CA ASN A 294 -18.27 2.34 -1.00
C ASN A 294 -17.75 2.22 0.44
N TYR A 295 -16.69 2.92 0.76
CA TYR A 295 -16.11 2.87 2.09
C TYR A 295 -15.66 4.24 2.59
N ALA A 296 -15.80 4.45 3.89
CA ALA A 296 -15.32 5.65 4.57
C ALA A 296 -14.43 5.24 5.75
N GLN A 297 -13.24 5.83 5.85
CA GLN A 297 -12.31 5.58 6.95
C GLN A 297 -11.81 6.89 7.56
N GLN A 298 -11.87 6.99 8.89
CA GLN A 298 -11.41 8.15 9.66
C GLN A 298 -10.40 7.71 10.72
N HIS A 299 -9.36 8.50 10.89
CA HIS A 299 -8.31 8.29 11.87
C HIS A 299 -8.14 9.52 12.77
N VAL A 300 -8.04 9.29 14.06
CA VAL A 300 -7.66 10.30 15.05
C VAL A 300 -6.42 9.80 15.77
N GLN A 301 -5.38 10.63 15.88
CA GLN A 301 -4.16 10.29 16.60
C GLN A 301 -3.77 11.46 17.51
N LEU A 302 -3.47 11.18 18.78
CA LEU A 302 -2.91 12.13 19.72
C LEU A 302 -1.48 11.70 20.08
N HIS A 303 -0.50 12.50 19.71
CA HIS A 303 0.90 12.26 19.98
C HIS A 303 1.40 13.18 21.08
N VAL A 304 2.19 12.64 21.99
CA VAL A 304 2.92 13.40 23.02
C VAL A 304 4.37 12.95 23.01
N THR A 305 5.26 13.91 22.78
CA THR A 305 6.71 13.73 22.90
C THR A 305 7.19 14.62 24.04
N HIS A 306 7.95 14.05 24.98
CA HIS A 306 8.52 14.82 26.10
C HIS A 306 10.00 14.46 26.29
N SER A 307 10.84 15.48 26.29
CA SER A 307 12.27 15.35 26.59
C SER A 307 12.51 15.65 28.08
N PHE A 308 12.79 14.65 28.88
CA PHE A 308 13.11 14.84 30.31
C PHE A 308 14.45 15.54 30.51
N ASN A 309 15.41 15.24 29.63
CA ASN A 309 16.74 15.86 29.58
C ASN A 309 17.44 15.43 28.28
N SER A 310 18.71 15.80 28.10
CA SER A 310 19.50 15.47 26.91
C SER A 310 19.71 13.96 26.62
N HIS A 311 19.28 13.06 27.50
CA HIS A 311 19.48 11.63 27.37
C HIS A 311 18.19 10.81 27.39
N TRP A 312 17.12 11.34 27.92
CA TRP A 312 15.87 10.59 28.09
C TRP A 312 14.70 11.33 27.45
N ASP A 313 13.96 10.62 26.65
CA ASP A 313 12.71 11.09 26.09
C ASP A 313 11.59 10.03 26.17
N LEU A 314 10.34 10.49 26.09
CA LEU A 314 9.12 9.72 26.04
C LEU A 314 8.39 10.05 24.75
N ASN A 315 7.98 9.03 24.02
CA ASN A 315 7.04 9.12 22.91
C ASN A 315 5.81 8.30 23.22
N THR A 316 4.64 8.88 23.07
CA THR A 316 3.36 8.21 23.28
C THR A 316 2.39 8.62 22.18
N ALA A 317 1.59 7.68 21.70
CA ALA A 317 0.47 7.97 20.81
C ALA A 317 -0.77 7.18 21.24
N LEU A 318 -1.90 7.86 21.29
CA LEU A 318 -3.23 7.26 21.36
C LEU A 318 -3.88 7.37 20.01
N HIS A 319 -4.64 6.35 19.61
CA HIS A 319 -5.30 6.35 18.31
C HIS A 319 -6.69 5.74 18.35
N TYR A 320 -7.52 6.20 17.41
CA TYR A 320 -8.83 5.65 17.11
C TYR A 320 -9.06 5.72 15.61
N THR A 321 -9.43 4.58 15.02
CA THR A 321 -9.84 4.45 13.62
C THR A 321 -11.26 3.92 13.56
N HIS A 322 -12.10 4.52 12.75
CA HIS A 322 -13.42 4.04 12.41
C HIS A 322 -13.50 3.85 10.90
N GLY A 323 -13.97 2.67 10.49
CA GLY A 323 -14.23 2.34 9.10
C GLY A 323 -15.65 1.81 8.95
N ALA A 324 -16.35 2.21 7.90
CA ALA A 324 -17.66 1.68 7.58
C ALA A 324 -17.94 1.79 6.08
N GLY A 325 -18.55 0.74 5.53
CA GLY A 325 -18.91 0.73 4.12
C GLY A 325 -19.59 -0.57 3.70
N TYR A 326 -19.82 -0.66 2.42
CA TYR A 326 -20.37 -1.86 1.78
C TYR A 326 -19.97 -1.89 0.32
N TYR A 327 -19.90 -3.09 -0.21
CA TYR A 327 -19.91 -3.29 -1.64
C TYR A 327 -21.21 -3.92 -2.11
N GLU A 328 -21.63 -3.55 -3.33
CA GLU A 328 -22.88 -3.98 -3.94
C GLU A 328 -22.60 -4.75 -5.22
N GLN A 329 -23.22 -5.91 -5.36
CA GLN A 329 -22.97 -6.83 -6.48
C GLN A 329 -24.27 -7.36 -7.04
N TYR A 330 -24.39 -7.34 -8.37
CA TYR A 330 -25.34 -8.14 -9.11
C TYR A 330 -24.80 -9.57 -9.27
N LYS A 331 -25.59 -10.56 -8.92
CA LYS A 331 -25.25 -11.98 -9.07
C LYS A 331 -26.27 -12.63 -10.01
N CYS A 332 -25.74 -13.10 -11.15
CA CYS A 332 -26.56 -13.82 -12.14
C CYS A 332 -26.82 -15.25 -11.66
N ASP A 333 -28.04 -15.73 -11.93
CA ASP A 333 -28.44 -17.12 -11.69
C ASP A 333 -27.97 -17.65 -10.33
N ALA A 334 -28.10 -16.82 -9.30
CA ALA A 334 -27.63 -17.14 -7.95
C ALA A 334 -28.50 -18.23 -7.31
N LYS A 335 -27.86 -19.18 -6.64
CA LYS A 335 -28.53 -20.23 -5.88
C LYS A 335 -29.02 -19.63 -4.56
N LEU A 336 -30.32 -19.54 -4.40
CA LEU A 336 -30.94 -18.78 -3.31
C LEU A 336 -30.73 -19.41 -1.93
N SER A 337 -30.45 -20.73 -1.86
CA SER A 337 -30.04 -21.36 -0.62
C SER A 337 -28.75 -20.79 -0.03
N ASP A 338 -27.84 -20.30 -0.85
CA ASP A 338 -26.56 -19.71 -0.42
C ASP A 338 -26.77 -18.33 0.26
N TYR A 339 -28.00 -17.81 0.21
CA TYR A 339 -28.45 -16.60 0.90
C TYR A 339 -29.48 -16.90 1.99
N GLY A 340 -29.48 -18.13 2.55
CA GLY A 340 -30.36 -18.51 3.65
C GLY A 340 -31.83 -18.72 3.27
N LEU A 341 -32.17 -18.60 1.99
CA LEU A 341 -33.53 -18.82 1.51
C LEU A 341 -33.77 -20.34 1.31
N GLN A 342 -34.73 -20.89 2.03
CA GLN A 342 -35.01 -22.36 2.00
C GLN A 342 -35.71 -22.77 0.70
N THR A 343 -34.99 -22.72 -0.40
CA THR A 343 -35.47 -23.07 -1.74
C THR A 343 -34.33 -23.58 -2.61
N THR A 344 -34.65 -24.42 -3.59
CA THR A 344 -33.72 -24.89 -4.63
C THR A 344 -33.71 -24.00 -5.87
N TYR A 345 -34.50 -22.95 -5.89
CA TYR A 345 -34.58 -22.03 -7.03
C TYR A 345 -33.32 -21.18 -7.15
N ARG A 346 -33.07 -20.75 -8.39
CA ARG A 346 -32.03 -19.80 -8.76
C ARG A 346 -32.69 -18.53 -9.31
N SER A 347 -32.08 -17.40 -9.08
CA SER A 347 -32.54 -16.11 -9.60
C SER A 347 -31.38 -15.14 -9.62
N ASP A 348 -31.48 -14.15 -10.49
CA ASP A 348 -30.63 -12.96 -10.36
C ASP A 348 -31.02 -12.20 -9.11
N LEU A 349 -30.00 -11.70 -8.43
CA LEU A 349 -30.19 -10.88 -7.22
C LEU A 349 -29.13 -9.78 -7.14
N VAL A 350 -29.43 -8.76 -6.32
CA VAL A 350 -28.44 -7.79 -5.87
C VAL A 350 -28.19 -8.00 -4.38
N ARG A 351 -26.92 -8.15 -4.02
CA ARG A 351 -26.49 -8.23 -2.62
C ARG A 351 -25.61 -7.05 -2.23
N GLN A 352 -25.66 -6.72 -0.95
CA GLN A 352 -24.66 -5.86 -0.30
C GLN A 352 -23.97 -6.64 0.80
N LYS A 353 -22.62 -6.61 0.83
CA LYS A 353 -21.83 -7.07 1.98
C LYS A 353 -21.25 -5.84 2.68
N HIS A 354 -21.50 -5.74 3.97
CA HIS A 354 -21.18 -4.59 4.81
C HIS A 354 -20.05 -4.92 5.79
N LEU A 355 -19.22 -3.92 6.05
CA LEU A 355 -18.23 -3.90 7.12
C LEU A 355 -18.37 -2.62 7.93
N GLY A 356 -18.34 -2.76 9.27
CA GLY A 356 -18.21 -1.62 10.17
C GLY A 356 -17.25 -1.96 11.30
N ASN A 357 -16.17 -1.20 11.45
CA ASN A 357 -15.13 -1.52 12.42
C ASN A 357 -14.68 -0.33 13.26
N HIS A 358 -14.12 -0.67 14.43
CA HIS A 358 -13.47 0.24 15.35
C HIS A 358 -12.12 -0.35 15.74
N PHE A 359 -11.05 0.43 15.57
CA PHE A 359 -9.69 0.07 15.97
C PHE A 359 -9.13 1.19 16.85
N TYR A 360 -8.74 0.86 18.06
CA TYR A 360 -8.26 1.86 19.02
C TYR A 360 -7.23 1.28 19.96
N GLY A 361 -6.35 2.14 20.44
CA GLY A 361 -5.30 1.73 21.34
C GLY A 361 -4.27 2.82 21.60
N GLY A 362 -3.11 2.37 22.03
CA GLY A 362 -2.00 3.24 22.30
C GLY A 362 -0.65 2.56 22.17
N VAL A 363 0.35 3.33 21.84
CA VAL A 363 1.75 2.94 21.80
C VAL A 363 2.57 3.91 22.64
N ALA A 364 3.60 3.42 23.33
CA ALA A 364 4.50 4.24 24.11
C ALA A 364 5.92 3.68 24.09
N ALA A 365 6.91 4.57 24.13
CA ALA A 365 8.32 4.19 24.27
C ALA A 365 9.08 5.23 25.08
N VAL A 366 9.85 4.77 26.04
CA VAL A 366 10.89 5.56 26.72
C VAL A 366 12.22 5.26 26.06
N ASN A 367 12.91 6.29 25.63
CA ASN A 367 14.18 6.19 24.94
C ASN A 367 15.28 6.77 25.80
N TYR A 368 16.44 6.12 25.73
CA TYR A 368 17.69 6.59 26.29
C TYR A 368 18.73 6.73 25.18
N HIS A 369 19.45 7.84 25.16
CA HIS A 369 20.54 8.02 24.22
C HIS A 369 21.70 8.81 24.84
N ASN A 370 22.90 8.35 24.51
CA ASN A 370 24.15 9.07 24.73
C ASN A 370 25.07 8.86 23.53
N SER A 371 26.33 9.23 23.63
CA SER A 371 27.30 9.09 22.53
C SER A 371 27.55 7.64 22.10
N GLN A 372 27.29 6.63 22.93
CA GLN A 372 27.63 5.22 22.69
C GLN A 372 26.40 4.32 22.67
N VAL A 373 25.34 4.65 23.40
CA VAL A 373 24.19 3.78 23.59
C VAL A 373 22.89 4.51 23.21
N GLN A 374 22.10 3.83 22.40
CA GLN A 374 20.70 4.19 22.13
C GLN A 374 19.85 2.99 22.53
N ALA A 375 18.94 3.17 23.47
CA ALA A 375 18.07 2.11 23.95
C ALA A 375 16.62 2.59 24.02
N SER A 376 15.68 1.69 23.80
CA SER A 376 14.26 1.97 23.92
C SER A 376 13.55 0.82 24.62
N LEU A 377 12.71 1.14 25.58
CA LEU A 377 11.72 0.25 26.16
C LEU A 377 10.34 0.76 25.74
N GLY A 378 9.58 -0.05 25.02
CA GLY A 378 8.29 0.37 24.50
C GLY A 378 7.34 -0.78 24.28
N GLY A 379 6.18 -0.44 23.76
CA GLY A 379 5.13 -1.39 23.44
C GLY A 379 3.84 -0.72 23.05
N GLY A 380 2.82 -1.52 22.81
CA GLY A 380 1.48 -1.04 22.49
C GLY A 380 0.41 -2.05 22.85
N ALA A 381 -0.81 -1.56 22.97
CA ALA A 381 -1.99 -2.40 23.14
C ALA A 381 -3.14 -1.83 22.32
N ASN A 382 -3.77 -2.69 21.54
CA ASN A 382 -4.79 -2.31 20.58
C ASN A 382 -6.00 -3.25 20.69
N ASN A 383 -7.20 -2.71 20.52
CA ASN A 383 -8.43 -3.45 20.38
C ASN A 383 -9.06 -3.17 19.02
N TYR A 384 -9.56 -4.21 18.38
CA TYR A 384 -10.33 -4.16 17.16
C TYR A 384 -11.68 -4.84 17.36
N ASN A 385 -12.73 -4.23 16.82
CA ASN A 385 -14.07 -4.80 16.74
C ASN A 385 -14.59 -4.61 15.32
N GLY A 386 -14.83 -5.69 14.59
CA GLY A 386 -15.36 -5.68 13.23
C GLY A 386 -16.72 -6.39 13.18
N ASN A 387 -17.73 -5.74 12.60
CA ASN A 387 -19.03 -6.32 12.30
C ASN A 387 -19.16 -6.51 10.80
N HIS A 388 -19.51 -7.72 10.37
CA HIS A 388 -19.73 -8.11 8.99
C HIS A 388 -21.16 -8.59 8.84
N TRP A 389 -21.89 -8.12 7.82
CA TRP A 389 -23.23 -8.63 7.52
C TRP A 389 -23.54 -8.47 6.04
N GLY A 390 -24.42 -9.33 5.54
CA GLY A 390 -24.83 -9.31 4.14
C GLY A 390 -26.33 -9.21 4.00
N ASN A 391 -26.76 -8.42 3.04
CA ASN A 391 -28.14 -8.20 2.69
C ASN A 391 -28.40 -8.55 1.22
N VAL A 392 -29.45 -9.31 0.94
CA VAL A 392 -30.07 -9.32 -0.38
C VAL A 392 -31.02 -8.14 -0.44
N ILE A 393 -30.84 -7.25 -1.42
CA ILE A 393 -31.63 -6.02 -1.56
C ILE A 393 -32.61 -6.05 -2.72
N TRP A 394 -32.45 -7.01 -3.65
CA TRP A 394 -33.34 -7.20 -4.79
C TRP A 394 -33.25 -8.62 -5.34
N LEU A 395 -34.34 -9.11 -5.90
CA LEU A 395 -34.47 -10.36 -6.68
C LEU A 395 -35.21 -10.10 -8.00
N ARG A 396 -34.75 -10.68 -9.12
CA ARG A 396 -35.41 -10.58 -10.42
C ARG A 396 -36.79 -11.22 -10.40
N ASN A 397 -36.91 -12.42 -9.85
CA ASN A 397 -38.16 -13.16 -9.82
C ASN A 397 -38.67 -13.28 -8.38
N PRO A 398 -39.86 -12.75 -8.06
CA PRO A 398 -40.47 -12.98 -6.77
C PRO A 398 -40.81 -14.47 -6.62
N ILE A 399 -40.41 -15.08 -5.52
CA ILE A 399 -40.53 -16.52 -5.31
C ILE A 399 -41.64 -16.84 -4.34
N SER A 400 -42.45 -17.87 -4.71
CA SER A 400 -43.39 -18.51 -3.79
C SER A 400 -42.65 -19.60 -3.01
N LEU A 401 -42.45 -19.43 -1.70
CA LEU A 401 -41.88 -20.44 -0.84
C LEU A 401 -42.91 -21.54 -0.53
N ASN A 402 -42.53 -22.83 -0.78
CA ASN A 402 -43.23 -24.02 -0.33
C ASN A 402 -44.69 -24.16 -0.73
N ASN A 403 -45.05 -24.17 -2.02
CA ASN A 403 -46.43 -24.44 -2.49
C ASN A 403 -47.56 -23.67 -1.77
N SER A 404 -47.19 -22.77 -0.88
CA SER A 404 -48.06 -21.77 -0.27
C SER A 404 -47.90 -20.49 -1.04
N SER A 405 -48.98 -19.76 -1.23
CA SER A 405 -49.04 -18.46 -1.92
C SER A 405 -48.21 -17.33 -1.24
N PHE A 406 -47.10 -17.68 -0.60
CA PHE A 406 -46.18 -16.72 0.02
C PHE A 406 -45.11 -16.32 -1.00
N LEU A 407 -45.39 -15.27 -1.75
CA LEU A 407 -44.39 -14.51 -2.49
C LEU A 407 -43.52 -13.77 -1.47
N ILE A 408 -42.19 -13.77 -1.67
CA ILE A 408 -41.36 -12.76 -1.00
C ILE A 408 -41.66 -11.44 -1.71
N PRO A 409 -42.47 -10.57 -1.12
CA PRO A 409 -42.81 -9.30 -1.78
C PRO A 409 -41.57 -8.41 -1.78
N HIS A 410 -41.41 -7.55 -2.78
CA HIS A 410 -40.33 -6.55 -2.82
C HIS A 410 -40.27 -5.68 -1.54
N SER A 411 -41.36 -5.56 -0.80
CA SER A 411 -41.41 -4.88 0.50
C SER A 411 -40.67 -5.62 1.63
N SER A 412 -40.23 -6.87 1.44
CA SER A 412 -39.46 -7.65 2.42
C SER A 412 -37.97 -7.38 2.37
N PHE A 413 -37.49 -6.68 1.37
CA PHE A 413 -36.07 -6.33 1.26
C PHE A 413 -35.72 -5.07 2.08
N PRO A 414 -34.49 -4.99 2.65
CA PRO A 414 -33.40 -5.96 2.57
C PRO A 414 -33.59 -7.20 3.46
N ILE A 415 -33.11 -8.37 3.00
CA ILE A 415 -33.07 -9.62 3.76
C ILE A 415 -31.62 -9.86 4.18
N GLU A 416 -31.36 -9.82 5.50
CA GLU A 416 -30.04 -10.17 6.04
C GLU A 416 -29.87 -11.70 6.00
N TYR A 417 -28.76 -12.18 5.39
CA TYR A 417 -28.51 -13.62 5.22
C TYR A 417 -27.33 -14.10 6.08
N TYR A 418 -26.42 -13.25 6.47
CA TYR A 418 -25.39 -13.56 7.45
C TYR A 418 -25.06 -12.35 8.31
N ARG A 419 -24.56 -12.62 9.50
CA ARG A 419 -23.93 -11.65 10.38
C ARG A 419 -22.86 -12.32 11.22
N SER A 420 -21.69 -11.70 11.27
CA SER A 420 -20.58 -12.15 12.11
C SER A 420 -19.84 -10.98 12.72
N ARG A 421 -19.04 -11.28 13.74
CA ARG A 421 -18.23 -10.28 14.44
C ARG A 421 -16.84 -10.84 14.73
N GLY A 422 -15.82 -10.03 14.50
CA GLY A 422 -14.46 -10.25 14.93
C GLY A 422 -14.08 -9.31 16.08
N ASP A 423 -13.53 -9.86 17.15
CA ASP A 423 -12.96 -9.12 18.28
C ASP A 423 -11.49 -9.54 18.45
N LYS A 424 -10.56 -8.60 18.35
CA LYS A 424 -9.12 -8.89 18.44
C LYS A 424 -8.45 -7.92 19.42
N PHE A 425 -7.79 -8.48 20.42
CA PHE A 425 -6.86 -7.77 21.29
C PHE A 425 -5.43 -8.13 20.89
N ASP A 426 -4.57 -7.14 20.72
CA ASP A 426 -3.16 -7.30 20.33
C ASP A 426 -2.28 -6.40 21.19
N ALA A 427 -1.39 -6.98 21.97
CA ALA A 427 -0.49 -6.25 22.83
C ALA A 427 0.95 -6.74 22.64
N ASN A 428 1.90 -5.81 22.70
CA ASN A 428 3.32 -6.15 22.64
C ASN A 428 4.13 -5.28 23.60
N ILE A 429 5.26 -5.83 24.00
CA ILE A 429 6.33 -5.11 24.73
C ILE A 429 7.65 -5.46 24.07
N TYR A 430 8.53 -4.46 23.95
CA TYR A 430 9.86 -4.68 23.41
C TYR A 430 10.92 -3.88 24.17
N ILE A 431 12.15 -4.40 24.13
CA ILE A 431 13.37 -3.70 24.50
C ILE A 431 14.35 -3.80 23.34
N LYS A 432 14.84 -2.66 22.89
CA LYS A 432 15.90 -2.61 21.86
C LYS A 432 17.06 -1.74 22.33
N ALA A 433 18.25 -2.08 21.87
CA ALA A 433 19.45 -1.30 22.11
C ALA A 433 20.38 -1.36 20.90
N ASN A 434 21.01 -0.23 20.62
CA ASN A 434 22.17 -0.12 19.75
C ASN A 434 23.35 0.42 20.56
N TRP A 435 24.44 -0.32 20.59
CA TRP A 435 25.62 0.01 21.37
C TRP A 435 26.85 0.11 20.47
N GLU A 436 27.44 1.31 20.41
CA GLU A 436 28.75 1.53 19.80
C GLU A 436 29.85 1.06 20.77
N ILE A 437 30.32 -0.19 20.59
CA ILE A 437 31.32 -0.83 21.45
C ILE A 437 32.66 -0.12 21.32
N THR A 438 32.99 0.25 20.09
CA THR A 438 34.16 1.06 19.73
C THR A 438 33.84 1.85 18.50
N GLN A 439 34.66 2.86 18.17
CA GLN A 439 34.39 3.76 17.04
C GLN A 439 34.01 3.00 15.78
N GLY A 440 32.76 3.20 15.34
CA GLY A 440 32.18 2.62 14.15
C GLY A 440 31.68 1.18 14.30
N LEU A 441 31.98 0.45 15.39
CA LEU A 441 31.49 -0.92 15.63
C LEU A 441 30.24 -0.88 16.50
N ASN A 442 29.11 -1.26 15.95
CA ASN A 442 27.82 -1.24 16.63
C ASN A 442 27.26 -2.66 16.81
N LEU A 443 26.71 -2.92 17.97
CA LEU A 443 25.93 -4.11 18.30
C LEU A 443 24.47 -3.70 18.49
N TYR A 444 23.57 -4.37 17.75
CA TYR A 444 22.13 -4.19 17.84
C TYR A 444 21.48 -5.41 18.49
N SER A 445 20.51 -5.17 19.38
CA SER A 445 19.65 -6.19 19.97
C SER A 445 18.24 -5.65 20.11
N ASP A 446 17.23 -6.49 19.82
CA ASP A 446 15.82 -6.14 19.90
C ASP A 446 15.04 -7.41 20.28
N LEU A 447 14.36 -7.35 21.41
CA LEU A 447 13.57 -8.46 21.95
C LEU A 447 12.13 -8.00 22.08
N GLN A 448 11.21 -8.71 21.42
CA GLN A 448 9.77 -8.41 21.50
C GLN A 448 9.00 -9.64 21.97
N TYR A 449 8.05 -9.40 22.85
CA TYR A 449 6.99 -10.34 23.18
C TYR A 449 5.65 -9.76 22.72
N ARG A 450 4.81 -10.59 22.04
CA ARG A 450 3.50 -10.22 21.53
C ARG A 450 2.45 -11.22 21.98
N HIS A 451 1.31 -10.72 22.46
CA HIS A 451 0.14 -11.48 22.88
C HIS A 451 -1.08 -11.07 22.04
N ILE A 452 -1.81 -12.06 21.51
CA ILE A 452 -3.02 -11.85 20.72
C ILE A 452 -4.13 -12.74 21.27
N ASP A 453 -5.31 -12.17 21.49
CA ASP A 453 -6.57 -12.87 21.71
C ASP A 453 -7.53 -12.53 20.59
N TYR A 454 -7.98 -13.52 19.82
CA TYR A 454 -8.79 -13.32 18.64
C TYR A 454 -10.02 -14.22 18.65
N LYS A 455 -11.20 -13.61 18.50
CA LYS A 455 -12.49 -14.27 18.48
C LYS A 455 -13.27 -13.90 17.22
N ILE A 456 -13.87 -14.90 16.57
CA ILE A 456 -14.81 -14.71 15.46
C ILE A 456 -16.07 -15.46 15.81
N LYS A 457 -17.22 -14.78 15.77
CA LYS A 457 -18.53 -15.35 16.11
C LYS A 457 -19.61 -14.92 15.13
N GLY A 458 -20.60 -15.80 14.94
CA GLY A 458 -21.77 -15.52 14.12
C GLY A 458 -21.94 -16.51 12.99
N ILE A 459 -22.32 -16.04 11.81
CA ILE A 459 -22.57 -16.87 10.61
C ILE A 459 -21.51 -16.51 9.57
N ASN A 460 -20.92 -17.53 8.96
CA ASN A 460 -19.98 -17.39 7.85
C ASN A 460 -20.71 -16.90 6.60
N ASP A 461 -20.09 -16.03 5.84
CA ASP A 461 -20.64 -15.42 4.62
C ASP A 461 -20.50 -16.30 3.38
N GLU A 462 -19.66 -17.35 3.42
CA GLU A 462 -19.42 -18.25 2.28
C GLU A 462 -20.38 -19.45 2.26
N ASP A 463 -20.57 -20.12 3.39
CA ASP A 463 -21.32 -21.36 3.49
C ASP A 463 -22.47 -21.30 4.52
N LEU A 464 -22.72 -20.18 5.15
CA LEU A 464 -23.70 -19.94 6.21
C LEU A 464 -23.51 -20.84 7.44
N SER A 465 -22.34 -21.41 7.64
CA SER A 465 -22.01 -22.19 8.84
C SER A 465 -21.86 -21.29 10.08
N GLU A 466 -22.00 -21.86 11.25
CA GLU A 466 -21.79 -21.15 12.50
C GLU A 466 -20.29 -20.96 12.77
N LEU A 467 -19.91 -19.70 13.03
CA LEU A 467 -18.57 -19.32 13.45
C LEU A 467 -18.53 -19.19 14.98
N ASP A 468 -17.68 -19.99 15.63
CA ASP A 468 -17.31 -19.82 17.05
C ASP A 468 -15.83 -20.13 17.24
N LEU A 469 -15.00 -19.21 16.78
CA LEU A 469 -13.54 -19.31 16.84
C LEU A 469 -13.01 -18.50 18.02
N HIS A 470 -12.11 -19.10 18.81
CA HIS A 470 -11.28 -18.40 19.80
C HIS A 470 -9.85 -18.91 19.73
N LYS A 471 -8.91 -18.03 19.37
CA LYS A 471 -7.48 -18.32 19.25
C LYS A 471 -6.67 -17.35 20.08
N THR A 472 -5.66 -17.87 20.75
CA THR A 472 -4.69 -17.08 21.52
C THR A 472 -3.29 -17.41 21.03
N TYR A 473 -2.50 -16.37 20.74
CA TYR A 473 -1.12 -16.51 20.30
C TYR A 473 -0.18 -15.76 21.24
N ASN A 474 0.99 -16.36 21.46
CA ASN A 474 2.07 -15.76 22.24
C ASN A 474 3.35 -15.92 21.43
N PHE A 475 3.91 -14.82 20.98
CA PHE A 475 5.07 -14.81 20.11
C PHE A 475 6.26 -14.15 20.79
N PHE A 476 7.44 -14.75 20.60
CA PHE A 476 8.71 -14.14 20.98
C PHE A 476 9.54 -13.92 19.73
N ASN A 477 9.92 -12.67 19.47
CA ASN A 477 10.58 -12.20 18.25
C ASN A 477 11.94 -11.56 18.59
N PRO A 478 13.00 -12.36 18.83
CA PRO A 478 14.34 -11.85 19.06
C PRO A 478 15.01 -11.42 17.76
N LYS A 479 15.80 -10.34 17.82
CA LYS A 479 16.62 -9.84 16.72
C LYS A 479 17.96 -9.39 17.24
N ALA A 480 19.01 -9.60 16.46
CA ALA A 480 20.36 -9.17 16.79
C ALA A 480 21.15 -8.84 15.52
N GLY A 481 22.02 -7.87 15.61
CA GLY A 481 22.84 -7.47 14.48
C GLY A 481 24.16 -6.84 14.92
N ILE A 482 25.12 -6.83 14.02
CA ILE A 482 26.40 -6.15 14.16
C ILE A 482 26.66 -5.32 12.90
N SER A 483 27.17 -4.12 13.07
CA SER A 483 27.61 -3.30 11.94
C SER A 483 28.94 -2.60 12.23
N TYR A 484 29.68 -2.36 11.16
CA TYR A 484 30.90 -1.58 11.19
C TYR A 484 30.85 -0.47 10.16
N VAL A 485 31.04 0.77 10.64
CA VAL A 485 31.01 1.98 9.83
C VAL A 485 32.39 2.65 9.89
N HIS A 486 33.05 2.81 8.75
CA HIS A 486 34.35 3.45 8.68
C HIS A 486 34.56 4.13 7.33
N GLN A 487 34.87 5.43 7.33
CA GLN A 487 35.25 6.21 6.13
C GLN A 487 34.32 6.02 4.91
N GLY A 488 33.00 6.03 5.13
CA GLY A 488 32.00 5.82 4.07
C GLY A 488 31.67 4.36 3.77
N HIS A 489 32.42 3.41 4.33
CA HIS A 489 32.11 1.98 4.28
C HIS A 489 31.19 1.60 5.43
N THR A 490 30.15 0.82 5.13
CA THR A 490 29.27 0.21 6.13
C THR A 490 29.10 -1.25 5.78
N GLY A 491 29.44 -2.13 6.70
CA GLY A 491 29.15 -3.57 6.60
C GLY A 491 28.26 -3.97 7.77
N TYR A 492 27.32 -4.88 7.55
CA TYR A 492 26.47 -5.39 8.62
C TYR A 492 26.04 -6.83 8.41
N PHE A 493 25.74 -7.47 9.54
CA PHE A 493 25.03 -8.74 9.60
C PHE A 493 23.85 -8.59 10.56
N ASN A 494 22.69 -9.11 10.19
CA ASN A 494 21.49 -9.11 11.02
C ASN A 494 20.83 -10.49 11.00
N PHE A 495 20.32 -10.89 12.17
CA PHE A 495 19.47 -12.06 12.34
C PHE A 495 18.20 -11.65 13.06
N ALA A 496 17.05 -12.10 12.55
CA ALA A 496 15.77 -11.79 13.14
C ALA A 496 14.80 -12.99 13.09
N VAL A 497 13.97 -13.10 14.12
CA VAL A 497 12.83 -14.02 14.16
C VAL A 497 11.55 -13.21 14.15
N ALA A 498 10.60 -13.61 13.33
CA ALA A 498 9.26 -13.07 13.34
C ALA A 498 8.20 -14.19 13.32
N ASN A 499 7.10 -13.96 14.01
CA ASN A 499 5.94 -14.84 14.00
C ASN A 499 4.70 -14.03 13.63
N ARG A 500 3.73 -14.70 12.98
CA ARG A 500 2.48 -14.06 12.52
C ARG A 500 1.33 -15.02 12.66
N GLU A 501 0.21 -14.51 13.13
CA GLU A 501 -1.08 -15.21 13.20
C GLU A 501 -1.77 -15.23 11.83
N PRO A 502 -2.66 -16.23 11.55
CA PRO A 502 -3.55 -16.20 10.40
C PRO A 502 -4.52 -15.02 10.43
N SER A 503 -4.93 -14.54 9.26
CA SER A 503 -5.96 -13.51 9.07
C SER A 503 -7.38 -14.09 9.22
N ARG A 504 -8.41 -13.23 9.22
CA ARG A 504 -9.80 -13.68 9.20
C ARG A 504 -10.08 -14.61 8.01
N ALA A 505 -9.73 -14.19 6.80
CA ALA A 505 -9.97 -14.97 5.58
C ALA A 505 -9.35 -16.38 5.65
N ASN A 506 -8.17 -16.51 6.29
CA ASN A 506 -7.56 -17.84 6.47
C ASN A 506 -8.42 -18.80 7.30
N PHE A 507 -9.30 -18.30 8.18
CA PHE A 507 -10.20 -19.12 8.98
C PHE A 507 -11.57 -19.31 8.33
N THR A 508 -12.11 -18.27 7.67
CA THR A 508 -13.48 -18.29 7.12
C THR A 508 -13.55 -18.89 5.73
N GLU A 509 -12.44 -18.91 4.99
CA GLU A 509 -12.32 -19.41 3.63
C GLU A 509 -11.47 -20.71 3.55
N ALA A 510 -11.02 -21.21 4.69
CA ALA A 510 -10.30 -22.48 4.76
C ALA A 510 -11.22 -23.65 4.44
N GLY A 511 -10.71 -24.64 3.72
CA GLY A 511 -11.40 -25.92 3.56
C GLY A 511 -11.67 -26.59 4.92
N VAL A 512 -12.67 -27.46 4.99
CA VAL A 512 -13.14 -28.09 6.24
C VAL A 512 -12.01 -28.77 7.03
N ASN A 513 -10.94 -29.20 6.36
CA ASN A 513 -9.79 -29.87 6.96
C ASN A 513 -8.52 -29.02 7.06
N ASP A 514 -8.54 -27.77 6.57
CA ASP A 514 -7.36 -26.89 6.51
C ASP A 514 -7.37 -25.87 7.65
N ILE A 515 -7.05 -26.28 8.88
CA ILE A 515 -6.90 -25.37 10.01
C ILE A 515 -5.63 -24.54 9.82
N PRO A 516 -5.73 -23.19 9.65
CA PRO A 516 -4.56 -22.37 9.40
C PRO A 516 -3.63 -22.31 10.63
N LEU A 517 -2.34 -22.48 10.37
CA LEU A 517 -1.28 -22.43 11.38
C LEU A 517 -0.57 -21.07 11.35
N PRO A 518 -0.05 -20.60 12.50
CA PRO A 518 0.76 -19.39 12.53
C PRO A 518 2.08 -19.59 11.80
N GLU A 519 2.52 -18.54 11.10
CA GLU A 519 3.77 -18.52 10.35
C GLU A 519 4.94 -18.16 11.25
N ARG A 520 6.13 -18.72 10.94
CA ARG A 520 7.40 -18.34 11.55
C ARG A 520 8.44 -18.09 10.47
N LEU A 521 9.21 -17.00 10.64
CA LEU A 521 10.28 -16.58 9.76
C LEU A 521 11.59 -16.45 10.54
N TYR A 522 12.67 -17.03 9.99
CA TYR A 522 14.06 -16.73 10.34
C TYR A 522 14.68 -15.94 9.20
N ASP A 523 15.10 -14.72 9.48
CA ASP A 523 15.66 -13.79 8.49
C ASP A 523 17.13 -13.52 8.78
N TYR A 524 17.98 -13.79 7.79
CA TYR A 524 19.42 -13.57 7.84
C TYR A 524 19.79 -12.58 6.76
N GLU A 525 20.41 -11.46 7.16
CA GLU A 525 20.84 -10.44 6.23
C GLU A 525 22.32 -10.10 6.38
N PHE A 526 23.00 -9.98 5.27
CA PHE A 526 24.36 -9.48 5.19
C PHE A 526 24.43 -8.36 4.17
N GLY A 527 24.80 -7.16 4.60
CA GLY A 527 24.86 -5.98 3.74
C GLY A 527 26.22 -5.30 3.74
N TYR A 528 26.53 -4.69 2.62
CA TYR A 528 27.68 -3.81 2.46
C TYR A 528 27.28 -2.59 1.64
N GLN A 529 27.70 -1.40 2.11
CA GLN A 529 27.49 -0.12 1.43
C GLN A 529 28.77 0.69 1.45
N TYR A 530 29.04 1.36 0.33
CA TYR A 530 30.09 2.37 0.24
C TYR A 530 29.49 3.68 -0.27
N LEU A 531 29.67 4.74 0.49
CA LEU A 531 29.20 6.10 0.17
C LEU A 531 30.41 7.01 -0.04
N HIS A 532 30.50 7.61 -1.21
CA HIS A 532 31.46 8.63 -1.59
C HIS A 532 30.69 9.91 -1.98
N ARG A 533 31.38 11.07 -1.95
CA ARG A 533 30.75 12.38 -2.26
C ARG A 533 29.91 12.43 -3.54
N ARG A 534 30.22 11.65 -4.56
CA ARG A 534 29.57 11.66 -5.87
C ARG A 534 28.90 10.36 -6.25
N PHE A 535 29.14 9.30 -5.53
CA PHE A 535 28.52 8.00 -5.83
C PHE A 535 28.33 7.17 -4.58
N GLY A 536 27.35 6.31 -4.61
CA GLY A 536 27.12 5.30 -3.61
C GLY A 536 26.84 3.96 -4.26
N VAL A 537 27.32 2.89 -3.67
CA VAL A 537 27.01 1.52 -4.08
C VAL A 537 26.64 0.70 -2.86
N GLY A 538 25.72 -0.24 -3.01
CA GLY A 538 25.27 -1.12 -1.94
C GLY A 538 24.93 -2.50 -2.48
N ALA A 539 25.15 -3.50 -1.64
CA ALA A 539 24.71 -4.86 -1.86
C ALA A 539 24.16 -5.42 -0.54
N ASN A 540 22.97 -6.02 -0.59
CA ASN A 540 22.38 -6.72 0.54
C ASN A 540 22.00 -8.14 0.11
N PHE A 541 22.59 -9.12 0.75
CA PHE A 541 22.20 -10.53 0.66
C PHE A 541 21.18 -10.82 1.76
N TYR A 542 20.09 -11.53 1.44
CA TYR A 542 19.10 -11.98 2.39
C TYR A 542 18.79 -13.46 2.20
N PHE A 543 18.47 -14.13 3.30
CA PHE A 543 17.94 -15.49 3.35
C PHE A 543 16.83 -15.55 4.41
N MET A 544 15.60 -15.74 3.93
CA MET A 544 14.37 -15.77 4.71
C MET A 544 13.84 -17.21 4.71
N ASP A 545 13.97 -17.94 5.81
CA ASP A 545 13.55 -19.34 5.99
C ASP A 545 12.21 -19.37 6.74
N TYR A 546 11.18 -19.86 6.09
CA TYR A 546 9.80 -19.88 6.59
C TYR A 546 9.38 -21.28 7.01
N TYR A 547 8.63 -21.32 8.11
CA TYR A 547 7.91 -22.49 8.59
C TYR A 547 6.41 -22.17 8.64
N ASN A 548 5.59 -23.08 8.15
CA ASN A 548 4.13 -22.94 8.03
C ASN A 548 3.74 -21.65 7.27
N GLN A 549 4.49 -21.26 6.24
CA GLN A 549 4.15 -20.08 5.45
C GLN A 549 2.78 -20.27 4.80
N LEU A 550 1.90 -19.27 4.92
CA LEU A 550 0.66 -19.18 4.16
C LEU A 550 0.98 -18.61 2.77
N VAL A 551 1.14 -19.47 1.78
CA VAL A 551 1.43 -19.07 0.40
C VAL A 551 0.14 -18.83 -0.37
N LEU A 552 0.19 -17.90 -1.35
CA LEU A 552 -0.95 -17.62 -2.23
C LEU A 552 -1.20 -18.83 -3.15
N THR A 553 -2.44 -19.31 -3.23
CA THR A 553 -2.82 -20.47 -4.07
C THR A 553 -2.94 -20.09 -5.55
N GLY A 554 -3.07 -18.83 -5.88
CA GLY A 554 -3.44 -18.32 -7.20
C GLY A 554 -4.95 -18.19 -7.39
N GLN A 555 -5.73 -18.60 -6.42
CA GLN A 555 -7.20 -18.48 -6.41
C GLN A 555 -7.63 -17.26 -5.58
N TYR A 556 -8.85 -16.84 -5.82
CA TYR A 556 -9.50 -15.72 -5.13
C TYR A 556 -10.83 -16.16 -4.55
N SER A 557 -11.22 -15.58 -3.44
CA SER A 557 -12.56 -15.70 -2.91
C SER A 557 -13.57 -14.92 -3.76
N ASP A 558 -14.84 -15.13 -3.51
CA ASP A 558 -15.96 -14.39 -4.13
C ASP A 558 -15.89 -12.85 -4.02
N VAL A 559 -14.99 -12.37 -3.16
CA VAL A 559 -14.78 -10.94 -2.88
C VAL A 559 -13.42 -10.42 -3.35
N GLY A 560 -12.72 -11.20 -4.19
CA GLY A 560 -11.42 -10.83 -4.73
C GLY A 560 -10.26 -10.92 -3.73
N ALA A 561 -10.46 -11.52 -2.55
CA ALA A 561 -9.38 -11.76 -1.61
C ALA A 561 -8.53 -12.97 -2.03
N TYR A 562 -7.22 -12.88 -1.83
CA TYR A 562 -6.32 -14.00 -2.15
C TYR A 562 -6.50 -15.17 -1.18
N LEU A 563 -6.77 -16.34 -1.71
CA LEU A 563 -6.76 -17.57 -0.94
C LEU A 563 -5.33 -18.03 -0.64
N THR A 564 -5.12 -18.54 0.56
CA THR A 564 -3.80 -18.98 1.01
C THR A 564 -3.87 -20.33 1.69
N LYS A 565 -2.73 -21.06 1.64
CA LYS A 565 -2.56 -22.37 2.28
C LYS A 565 -1.21 -22.44 2.98
N ASN A 566 -1.15 -23.10 4.15
CA ASN A 566 0.12 -23.36 4.81
C ASN A 566 0.98 -24.35 4.03
N VAL A 567 2.28 -24.07 3.93
CA VAL A 567 3.30 -25.02 3.48
C VAL A 567 4.31 -25.23 4.59
N ASP A 568 4.78 -26.46 4.77
CA ASP A 568 5.64 -26.85 5.90
C ASP A 568 6.92 -26.00 5.96
N ARG A 569 7.59 -25.85 4.80
CA ARG A 569 8.83 -25.09 4.69
C ARG A 569 8.98 -24.46 3.32
N SER A 570 9.38 -23.21 3.34
CA SER A 570 9.70 -22.44 2.13
C SER A 570 10.85 -21.48 2.44
N TYR A 571 11.50 -20.95 1.40
CA TYR A 571 12.50 -19.93 1.58
C TYR A 571 12.48 -18.89 0.46
N ARG A 572 12.96 -17.69 0.81
CA ARG A 572 13.27 -16.61 -0.14
C ARG A 572 14.73 -16.21 0.09
N MET A 573 15.51 -16.17 -0.95
CA MET A 573 16.90 -15.70 -0.86
C MET A 573 17.23 -14.84 -2.08
N GLY A 574 18.12 -13.88 -1.88
CA GLY A 574 18.51 -13.02 -2.99
C GLY A 574 19.58 -12.01 -2.63
N VAL A 575 19.96 -11.27 -3.67
CA VAL A 575 20.90 -10.14 -3.57
C VAL A 575 20.19 -8.90 -4.13
N GLU A 576 20.16 -7.85 -3.33
CA GLU A 576 19.69 -6.52 -3.71
C GLU A 576 20.92 -5.63 -3.94
N LEU A 577 21.07 -5.14 -5.17
CA LEU A 577 22.15 -4.25 -5.59
C LEU A 577 21.59 -2.84 -5.76
N THR A 578 22.30 -1.84 -5.27
CA THR A 578 21.95 -0.43 -5.46
C THR A 578 23.16 0.37 -5.86
N ALA A 579 23.00 1.31 -6.78
CA ALA A 579 24.04 2.26 -7.11
C ALA A 579 23.41 3.62 -7.46
N GLY A 580 24.10 4.69 -7.08
CA GLY A 580 23.74 6.05 -7.45
C GLY A 580 25.00 6.85 -7.77
N VAL A 581 24.96 7.65 -8.84
CA VAL A 581 26.09 8.47 -9.25
C VAL A 581 25.63 9.86 -9.67
N GLU A 582 26.28 10.87 -9.12
CA GLU A 582 26.18 12.27 -9.54
C GLU A 582 27.18 12.53 -10.67
N ILE A 583 26.73 12.31 -11.92
CA ILE A 583 27.58 12.43 -13.12
C ILE A 583 28.03 13.88 -13.27
N THR A 584 27.11 14.81 -13.09
CA THR A 584 27.34 16.24 -12.99
C THR A 584 26.43 16.82 -11.92
N LYS A 585 26.57 18.12 -11.56
CA LYS A 585 25.69 18.81 -10.60
C LYS A 585 24.21 18.87 -11.04
N TRP A 586 23.94 18.62 -12.31
CA TRP A 586 22.59 18.67 -12.89
C TRP A 586 22.13 17.32 -13.48
N LEU A 587 22.95 16.26 -13.36
CA LEU A 587 22.63 14.92 -13.87
C LEU A 587 23.02 13.85 -12.86
N ARG A 588 22.02 13.12 -12.37
CA ARG A 588 22.16 12.00 -11.44
C ARG A 588 21.55 10.74 -12.06
N TRP A 589 22.12 9.60 -11.77
CA TRP A 589 21.60 8.30 -12.16
C TRP A 589 21.58 7.36 -10.95
N ASP A 590 20.40 6.84 -10.62
CA ASP A 590 20.18 5.85 -9.56
C ASP A 590 19.67 4.55 -10.18
N VAL A 591 20.22 3.42 -9.76
CA VAL A 591 19.82 2.09 -10.23
C VAL A 591 19.70 1.14 -9.06
N ASN A 592 18.80 0.17 -9.20
CA ASN A 592 18.72 -0.97 -8.31
C ASN A 592 18.44 -2.24 -9.11
N ALA A 593 18.84 -3.39 -8.57
CA ALA A 593 18.53 -4.69 -9.13
C ALA A 593 18.43 -5.72 -7.99
N THR A 594 17.42 -6.58 -8.07
CA THR A 594 17.24 -7.73 -7.19
C THR A 594 17.31 -9.00 -7.99
N LEU A 595 18.17 -9.92 -7.57
CA LEU A 595 18.24 -11.29 -8.09
C LEU A 595 17.83 -12.22 -6.96
N SER A 596 16.79 -13.02 -7.15
CA SER A 596 16.21 -13.83 -6.07
C SER A 596 15.84 -15.25 -6.51
N MET A 597 15.73 -16.11 -5.51
CA MET A 597 15.23 -17.48 -5.61
C MET A 597 14.22 -17.70 -4.48
N ASN A 598 12.99 -18.10 -4.84
CA ASN A 598 11.88 -18.21 -3.91
C ASN A 598 11.27 -19.60 -4.08
N LYS A 599 11.37 -20.50 -3.09
CA LYS A 599 11.02 -21.91 -3.22
C LYS A 599 10.16 -22.43 -2.06
N ILE A 600 9.24 -23.34 -2.41
CA ILE A 600 8.58 -24.23 -1.46
C ILE A 600 9.26 -25.58 -1.55
N ILE A 601 9.52 -26.21 -0.41
CA ILE A 601 10.18 -27.52 -0.34
C ILE A 601 9.12 -28.60 -0.19
N ASN A 602 9.14 -29.60 -1.08
CA ASN A 602 8.20 -30.74 -1.09
C ASN A 602 6.72 -30.30 -1.12
N PHE A 603 6.39 -29.42 -2.04
CA PHE A 603 5.02 -28.93 -2.20
C PHE A 603 4.08 -30.05 -2.66
N SER A 604 2.98 -30.19 -1.95
CA SER A 604 1.85 -31.03 -2.36
C SER A 604 0.56 -30.26 -2.13
N ASP A 605 -0.40 -30.42 -3.03
CA ASP A 605 -1.69 -29.74 -2.93
C ASP A 605 -2.82 -30.60 -3.47
N TRP A 606 -4.05 -30.30 -3.03
CA TRP A 606 -5.26 -30.88 -3.53
C TRP A 606 -5.70 -30.12 -4.78
N ALA A 607 -6.01 -30.85 -5.85
CA ALA A 607 -6.49 -30.28 -7.10
C ALA A 607 -7.81 -30.95 -7.50
N ASP A 608 -8.74 -30.16 -8.02
CA ASP A 608 -10.02 -30.70 -8.50
C ASP A 608 -9.81 -31.68 -9.65
N ASP A 609 -10.56 -32.79 -9.64
CA ASP A 609 -10.67 -33.70 -10.78
C ASP A 609 -12.11 -33.73 -11.31
N TRP A 610 -12.31 -33.29 -12.54
CA TRP A 610 -13.64 -33.26 -13.17
C TRP A 610 -14.22 -34.63 -13.48
N TYR A 611 -13.36 -35.66 -13.50
CA TYR A 611 -13.76 -37.06 -13.66
C TYR A 611 -13.46 -37.88 -12.39
N ALA A 612 -13.55 -37.23 -11.23
CA ALA A 612 -13.27 -37.84 -9.94
C ALA A 612 -14.03 -39.15 -9.73
N ASP A 613 -13.33 -40.17 -9.23
CA ASP A 613 -13.96 -41.43 -8.79
C ASP A 613 -14.56 -41.22 -7.38
N TRP A 614 -15.84 -40.91 -7.34
CA TRP A 614 -16.57 -40.70 -6.09
C TRP A 614 -16.77 -41.96 -5.25
N ASP A 615 -16.49 -43.17 -5.81
CA ASP A 615 -16.47 -44.40 -5.07
C ASP A 615 -15.18 -44.60 -4.27
N ASP A 616 -14.12 -43.85 -4.58
CA ASP A 616 -12.91 -43.75 -3.75
C ASP A 616 -13.19 -42.92 -2.49
N PRO A 617 -13.06 -43.51 -1.26
CA PRO A 617 -13.35 -42.81 -0.01
C PRO A 617 -12.50 -41.57 0.19
N VAL A 618 -11.24 -41.53 -0.26
CA VAL A 618 -10.33 -40.38 -0.11
C VAL A 618 -10.79 -39.25 -1.01
N VAL A 619 -11.13 -39.52 -2.25
CA VAL A 619 -11.65 -38.54 -3.22
C VAL A 619 -12.99 -38.00 -2.75
N ALA A 620 -13.89 -38.85 -2.26
CA ALA A 620 -15.20 -38.43 -1.73
C ALA A 620 -15.07 -37.57 -0.48
N GLU A 621 -14.15 -37.91 0.45
CA GLU A 621 -13.86 -37.11 1.66
C GLU A 621 -13.34 -35.74 1.32
N HIS A 622 -12.60 -35.58 0.21
CA HIS A 622 -12.01 -34.31 -0.25
C HIS A 622 -12.83 -33.66 -1.37
N GLY A 623 -14.10 -33.96 -1.51
CA GLY A 623 -15.02 -33.29 -2.42
C GLY A 623 -14.69 -33.44 -3.92
N GLY A 624 -14.06 -34.54 -4.32
CA GLY A 624 -13.65 -34.78 -5.70
C GLY A 624 -12.24 -34.28 -6.03
N GLN A 625 -11.46 -33.90 -5.02
CA GLN A 625 -10.07 -33.48 -5.20
C GLN A 625 -9.09 -34.66 -5.06
N VAL A 626 -7.95 -34.52 -5.71
CA VAL A 626 -6.85 -35.51 -5.70
C VAL A 626 -5.57 -34.82 -5.18
N LEU A 627 -4.82 -35.56 -4.37
CA LEU A 627 -3.55 -35.04 -3.83
C LEU A 627 -2.42 -35.21 -4.86
N VAL A 628 -1.79 -34.09 -5.22
CA VAL A 628 -0.71 -34.06 -6.20
C VAL A 628 0.60 -33.60 -5.53
N ASN A 629 1.70 -34.30 -5.79
CA ASN A 629 3.02 -33.94 -5.32
C ASN A 629 3.79 -33.23 -6.44
N TYR A 630 4.08 -31.93 -6.23
CA TYR A 630 4.81 -31.08 -7.18
C TYR A 630 6.32 -31.03 -6.89
N GLY A 631 6.79 -31.57 -5.77
CA GLY A 631 8.20 -31.50 -5.35
C GLY A 631 8.62 -30.09 -4.91
N THR A 632 9.83 -29.69 -5.26
CA THR A 632 10.31 -28.33 -4.92
C THR A 632 9.94 -27.32 -6.00
N THR A 633 9.06 -26.39 -5.66
CA THR A 633 8.47 -25.43 -6.61
C THR A 633 8.85 -23.99 -6.33
N ASN A 634 8.53 -23.08 -7.26
CA ASN A 634 8.61 -21.64 -7.03
C ASN A 634 7.39 -21.15 -6.24
N ILE A 635 7.60 -20.16 -5.39
CA ILE A 635 6.49 -19.48 -4.73
C ILE A 635 5.82 -18.54 -5.74
N SER A 636 4.48 -18.56 -5.77
CA SER A 636 3.67 -17.69 -6.63
C SER A 636 4.01 -16.20 -6.43
N PHE A 637 3.79 -15.39 -7.46
CA PHE A 637 4.01 -13.93 -7.47
C PHE A 637 5.38 -13.48 -6.97
N SER A 638 6.42 -14.28 -7.20
CA SER A 638 7.77 -14.04 -6.71
C SER A 638 8.76 -14.04 -7.87
N PRO A 639 8.93 -12.90 -8.59
CA PRO A 639 9.84 -12.83 -9.73
C PRO A 639 11.29 -12.99 -9.28
N ASN A 640 12.10 -13.67 -10.11
CA ASN A 640 13.51 -13.88 -9.82
C ASN A 640 14.38 -12.64 -10.10
N VAL A 641 13.90 -11.71 -10.92
CA VAL A 641 14.61 -10.48 -11.30
C VAL A 641 13.67 -9.30 -11.20
N ILE A 642 14.08 -8.26 -10.47
CA ILE A 642 13.43 -6.96 -10.45
C ILE A 642 14.53 -5.92 -10.61
N ALA A 643 14.34 -4.90 -11.44
CA ALA A 643 15.30 -3.83 -11.60
C ALA A 643 14.64 -2.47 -11.79
N GLY A 644 15.29 -1.43 -11.27
CA GLY A 644 14.83 -0.05 -11.38
C GLY A 644 15.97 0.88 -11.83
N SER A 645 15.65 1.88 -12.63
CA SER A 645 16.57 2.93 -13.09
C SER A 645 15.88 4.28 -13.06
N ASN A 646 16.49 5.28 -12.45
CA ASN A 646 16.02 6.66 -12.41
C ASN A 646 17.12 7.60 -12.87
N ILE A 647 16.96 8.20 -14.03
CA ILE A 647 17.84 9.25 -14.55
C ILE A 647 17.19 10.58 -14.26
N GLN A 648 17.88 11.41 -13.48
CA GLN A 648 17.39 12.70 -13.00
C GLN A 648 18.23 13.82 -13.60
N PHE A 649 17.55 14.75 -14.26
CA PHE A 649 18.13 15.99 -14.77
C PHE A 649 17.47 17.16 -14.05
N ASP A 650 18.28 18.06 -13.49
CA ASP A 650 17.83 19.30 -12.83
C ASP A 650 18.73 20.48 -13.22
N TYR A 651 18.18 21.42 -13.97
CA TYR A 651 18.93 22.58 -14.42
C TYR A 651 18.04 23.82 -14.56
N LYS A 652 18.33 24.87 -13.77
CA LYS A 652 17.67 26.18 -13.85
C LYS A 652 16.13 26.12 -13.77
N GLY A 653 15.61 25.32 -12.83
CA GLY A 653 14.17 25.15 -12.62
C GLY A 653 13.47 24.18 -13.57
N PHE A 654 14.20 23.64 -14.58
CA PHE A 654 13.72 22.55 -15.40
C PHE A 654 14.18 21.20 -14.84
N GLN A 655 13.25 20.29 -14.64
CA GLN A 655 13.51 18.94 -14.16
C GLN A 655 12.98 17.90 -15.16
N ALA A 656 13.76 16.85 -15.38
CA ALA A 656 13.33 15.67 -16.13
C ALA A 656 13.74 14.40 -15.37
N ASN A 657 12.82 13.46 -15.22
CA ASN A 657 13.07 12.17 -14.57
C ASN A 657 12.61 11.06 -15.52
N LEU A 658 13.54 10.20 -15.92
CA LEU A 658 13.21 8.96 -16.64
C LEU A 658 13.29 7.80 -15.67
N LEU A 659 12.12 7.25 -15.32
CA LEU A 659 11.93 6.14 -14.39
C LEU A 659 11.66 4.88 -15.21
N THR A 660 12.47 3.85 -15.05
CA THR A 660 12.29 2.57 -15.75
C THR A 660 12.27 1.44 -14.74
N ASN A 661 11.25 0.59 -14.81
CA ASN A 661 11.09 -0.60 -13.99
C ASN A 661 11.05 -1.85 -14.88
N TYR A 662 11.80 -2.87 -14.49
CA TYR A 662 11.73 -4.22 -15.06
C TYR A 662 11.29 -5.21 -13.97
N VAL A 663 10.32 -6.04 -14.30
CA VAL A 663 9.86 -7.15 -13.46
C VAL A 663 9.91 -8.43 -14.31
N GLY A 664 10.61 -9.43 -13.82
CA GLY A 664 10.73 -10.73 -14.47
C GLY A 664 9.45 -11.55 -14.38
N LYS A 665 9.40 -12.67 -15.08
CA LYS A 665 8.28 -13.61 -15.09
C LYS A 665 7.92 -14.09 -13.68
N GLN A 666 6.62 -14.33 -13.45
CA GLN A 666 6.08 -14.78 -12.17
C GLN A 666 5.10 -15.93 -12.41
N TYR A 667 5.13 -16.93 -11.55
CA TYR A 667 4.07 -17.96 -11.52
C TYR A 667 2.84 -17.38 -10.80
N LEU A 668 1.65 -17.75 -11.28
CA LEU A 668 0.37 -17.37 -10.66
C LEU A 668 0.03 -18.26 -9.47
N ASP A 669 0.47 -19.53 -9.52
CA ASP A 669 0.32 -20.52 -8.45
C ASP A 669 1.68 -21.14 -8.05
N ASN A 670 1.64 -22.17 -7.22
CA ASN A 670 2.83 -22.83 -6.70
C ASN A 670 3.16 -24.16 -7.44
N THR A 671 2.54 -24.44 -8.58
CA THR A 671 2.69 -25.72 -9.29
C THR A 671 3.89 -25.79 -10.23
N ASN A 672 4.55 -24.64 -10.52
CA ASN A 672 5.55 -24.47 -11.57
C ASN A 672 5.02 -24.66 -13.01
N ASN A 673 3.71 -24.63 -13.22
CA ASN A 673 3.17 -24.80 -14.55
C ASN A 673 3.47 -23.57 -15.43
N PRO A 674 4.09 -23.75 -16.62
CA PRO A 674 4.43 -22.63 -17.50
C PRO A 674 3.20 -21.95 -18.13
N HIS A 675 2.01 -22.57 -18.07
CA HIS A 675 0.75 -21.97 -18.53
C HIS A 675 0.10 -21.09 -17.47
N ALA A 676 0.57 -21.13 -16.21
CA ALA A 676 0.10 -20.36 -15.08
C ALA A 676 1.13 -19.26 -14.72
N MET A 677 1.41 -18.33 -15.65
CA MET A 677 2.45 -17.32 -15.50
C MET A 677 2.03 -15.93 -15.98
N LEU A 678 2.61 -14.93 -15.35
CA LEU A 678 2.72 -13.56 -15.88
C LEU A 678 4.03 -13.44 -16.65
N ASP A 679 3.99 -12.81 -17.82
CA ASP A 679 5.18 -12.49 -18.59
C ASP A 679 5.99 -11.37 -17.92
N ASP A 680 7.28 -11.28 -18.25
CA ASP A 680 8.11 -10.18 -17.84
C ASP A 680 7.76 -8.88 -18.58
N TYR A 681 7.98 -7.76 -17.89
CA TYR A 681 7.72 -6.46 -18.49
C TYR A 681 8.77 -5.41 -18.11
N CYS A 682 8.93 -4.42 -19.01
CA CYS A 682 9.74 -3.25 -18.79
C CYS A 682 8.93 -2.00 -19.11
N VAL A 683 8.73 -1.13 -18.12
CA VAL A 683 7.93 0.08 -18.26
C VAL A 683 8.76 1.30 -17.92
N SER A 684 8.71 2.31 -18.79
CA SER A 684 9.41 3.59 -18.59
C SER A 684 8.42 4.74 -18.52
N ASN A 685 8.58 5.59 -17.50
CA ASN A 685 7.80 6.80 -17.28
C ASN A 685 8.71 8.01 -17.38
N LEU A 686 8.30 9.05 -18.11
CA LEU A 686 9.04 10.30 -18.23
C LEU A 686 8.25 11.44 -17.57
N ARG A 687 8.84 12.03 -16.54
CA ARG A 687 8.33 13.24 -15.92
C ARG A 687 9.13 14.44 -16.39
N LEU A 688 8.44 15.51 -16.76
CA LEU A 688 9.02 16.82 -17.03
C LEU A 688 8.37 17.82 -16.07
N ALA A 689 9.15 18.70 -15.46
CA ALA A 689 8.62 19.80 -14.67
C ALA A 689 9.43 21.06 -14.90
N TYR A 690 8.75 22.19 -14.72
CA TYR A 690 9.37 23.50 -14.83
C TYR A 690 8.80 24.45 -13.76
N THR A 691 9.70 25.00 -12.96
CA THR A 691 9.41 26.04 -11.98
C THR A 691 10.16 27.30 -12.42
N PRO A 692 9.48 28.29 -13.02
CA PRO A 692 10.12 29.54 -13.40
C PRO A 692 10.76 30.25 -12.20
N ASN A 693 12.02 30.62 -12.29
CA ASN A 693 12.67 31.53 -11.34
C ASN A 693 12.15 32.95 -11.57
N CYS A 694 10.87 33.22 -11.27
CA CYS A 694 10.34 34.57 -11.29
C CYS A 694 10.38 35.14 -9.88
N PRO A 695 10.92 36.36 -9.64
CA PRO A 695 10.65 37.10 -8.43
C PRO A 695 9.15 37.40 -8.34
N PRO A 696 8.56 37.52 -7.14
CA PRO A 696 7.12 37.72 -6.96
C PRO A 696 6.65 39.00 -7.68
N VAL A 697 5.83 38.81 -8.72
CA VAL A 697 5.54 39.84 -9.74
C VAL A 697 4.50 40.87 -9.27
N LEU A 698 3.84 40.73 -8.11
CA LEU A 698 2.67 41.56 -7.78
C LEU A 698 2.68 42.28 -6.41
N GLY A 699 3.75 42.26 -5.64
CA GLY A 699 3.74 42.89 -4.30
C GLY A 699 4.66 44.13 -4.16
N GLU A 700 5.85 44.13 -4.71
CA GLU A 700 6.83 45.19 -4.48
C GLU A 700 6.62 46.46 -5.27
N ARG A 701 5.88 46.45 -6.39
CA ARG A 701 5.60 47.67 -7.16
C ARG A 701 4.57 48.60 -6.52
N ALA A 702 3.70 48.07 -5.64
CA ALA A 702 2.71 48.90 -4.95
C ALA A 702 3.32 49.71 -3.80
N GLN A 703 4.38 49.26 -3.17
CA GLN A 703 5.01 49.93 -2.01
C GLN A 703 5.97 51.07 -2.40
N ARG A 704 6.42 51.20 -3.66
CA ARG A 704 7.30 52.28 -4.11
C ARG A 704 6.59 53.52 -4.63
N ALA A 705 5.26 53.53 -4.77
CA ALA A 705 4.52 54.60 -5.39
C ALA A 705 3.80 55.53 -4.41
N GLU A 706 3.72 55.22 -3.11
CA GLU A 706 3.03 56.07 -2.15
C GLU A 706 3.90 56.39 -0.93
N GLY A 707 4.63 57.51 -1.05
CA GLY A 707 5.18 58.23 0.09
C GLY A 707 4.08 58.97 0.85
N VAL A 708 3.33 58.29 1.71
CA VAL A 708 2.43 58.89 2.68
C VAL A 708 2.57 58.18 4.04
N ASN A 709 3.08 58.92 5.00
CA ASN A 709 3.03 58.55 6.41
C ASN A 709 1.58 58.38 6.88
N SER A 710 1.14 57.17 7.17
CA SER A 710 -0.02 56.93 8.02
C SER A 710 0.25 55.80 8.98
N SER A 711 0.34 56.08 10.24
CA SER A 711 0.42 55.20 11.38
C SER A 711 -0.94 54.53 11.64
N LEU A 712 -1.27 53.49 10.86
CA LEU A 712 -2.34 52.53 11.17
C LEU A 712 -1.86 51.18 10.72
N HIS A 713 -1.30 50.39 11.64
CA HIS A 713 -1.02 48.99 11.44
C HIS A 713 -2.34 48.20 11.34
N THR A 714 -2.84 48.03 10.14
CA THR A 714 -3.74 46.89 9.84
C THR A 714 -2.86 45.76 9.32
N PRO A 715 -2.94 44.54 9.87
CA PRO A 715 -2.24 43.40 9.32
C PRO A 715 -2.95 42.97 8.02
N HIS A 716 -2.53 43.52 6.90
CA HIS A 716 -2.90 42.97 5.59
C HIS A 716 -2.04 41.75 5.35
N SER A 717 -2.56 40.58 5.61
CA SER A 717 -2.03 39.33 5.07
C SER A 717 -2.28 39.30 3.56
N SER A 718 -1.34 39.90 2.81
CA SER A 718 -1.36 39.77 1.34
C SER A 718 -0.86 38.36 0.99
N PHE A 719 -1.73 37.49 0.52
CA PHE A 719 -1.35 36.22 -0.11
C PHE A 719 -0.64 36.53 -1.44
N PHE A 720 0.68 36.44 -1.46
CA PHE A 720 1.46 36.60 -2.68
C PHE A 720 1.81 35.20 -3.24
N ILE A 721 1.70 35.05 -4.55
CA ILE A 721 2.18 33.86 -5.23
C ILE A 721 3.70 33.80 -5.12
N LYS A 722 4.23 32.82 -4.39
CA LYS A 722 5.66 32.55 -4.23
C LYS A 722 6.24 31.84 -5.46
N SER A 723 5.51 30.84 -5.98
CA SER A 723 5.93 30.10 -7.15
C SER A 723 4.75 29.44 -7.86
N ILE A 724 4.94 29.17 -9.16
CA ILE A 724 4.06 28.31 -9.96
C ILE A 724 4.95 27.25 -10.59
N SER A 725 4.63 25.98 -10.41
CA SER A 725 5.32 24.86 -11.02
C SER A 725 4.39 24.15 -11.99
N PHE A 726 4.88 23.82 -13.16
CA PHE A 726 4.18 23.02 -14.18
C PHE A 726 4.82 21.65 -14.27
N HIS A 727 4.03 20.61 -14.50
CA HIS A 727 4.55 19.27 -14.74
C HIS A 727 3.72 18.48 -15.74
N ILE A 728 4.41 17.59 -16.42
CA ILE A 728 3.85 16.63 -17.37
C ILE A 728 4.43 15.26 -17.02
N LEU A 729 3.58 14.25 -16.98
CA LEU A 729 3.94 12.87 -16.77
C LEU A 729 3.46 12.04 -17.95
N LEU A 730 4.41 11.39 -18.61
CA LEU A 730 4.22 10.44 -19.69
C LEU A 730 4.45 9.05 -19.11
N ASN A 731 3.39 8.36 -18.77
CA ASN A 731 3.44 6.99 -18.25
C ASN A 731 3.52 6.00 -19.40
N ASN A 732 4.24 4.91 -19.15
CA ASN A 732 4.44 3.83 -20.11
C ASN A 732 4.81 4.37 -21.50
N LEU A 733 5.94 5.10 -21.55
CA LEU A 733 6.40 5.87 -22.70
C LEU A 733 6.49 5.04 -24.00
N PHE A 734 6.81 3.76 -23.88
CA PHE A 734 6.96 2.84 -25.00
C PHE A 734 5.72 2.01 -25.30
N ASN A 735 4.61 2.30 -24.62
CA ASN A 735 3.32 1.61 -24.78
C ASN A 735 3.43 0.09 -24.60
N THR A 736 4.22 -0.36 -23.63
CA THR A 736 4.37 -1.78 -23.27
C THR A 736 3.02 -2.33 -22.82
N ARG A 737 2.59 -3.44 -23.39
CA ARG A 737 1.41 -4.18 -22.93
C ARG A 737 1.88 -5.18 -21.88
N TYR A 738 1.28 -5.12 -20.68
CA TYR A 738 1.68 -5.99 -19.58
C TYR A 738 0.54 -6.19 -18.59
N GLU A 739 0.64 -7.27 -17.84
CA GLU A 739 -0.23 -7.65 -16.74
C GLU A 739 0.64 -7.72 -15.47
N SER A 740 0.24 -7.00 -14.43
CA SER A 740 1.00 -6.98 -13.16
C SER A 740 0.43 -7.95 -12.12
N ASN A 741 -0.76 -8.47 -12.37
CA ASN A 741 -1.48 -9.39 -11.50
C ASN A 741 -2.31 -10.38 -12.33
N GLY A 742 -2.76 -11.46 -11.69
CA GLY A 742 -3.59 -12.49 -12.28
C GLY A 742 -3.95 -13.54 -11.26
N GLY A 743 -4.70 -14.53 -11.67
CA GLY A 743 -4.99 -15.74 -10.91
C GLY A 743 -5.07 -16.94 -11.84
N VAL A 744 -5.29 -18.11 -11.27
CA VAL A 744 -5.40 -19.35 -12.05
C VAL A 744 -6.22 -20.37 -11.31
N TYR A 745 -7.03 -21.11 -12.06
CA TYR A 745 -7.69 -22.32 -11.60
C TYR A 745 -7.04 -23.53 -12.25
N GLY A 746 -6.63 -24.49 -11.42
CA GLY A 746 -5.99 -25.73 -11.85
C GLY A 746 -6.85 -26.95 -11.57
N TYR A 747 -7.00 -27.85 -12.56
CA TYR A 747 -7.83 -29.06 -12.43
C TYR A 747 -7.27 -30.20 -13.27
N PHE A 748 -7.76 -31.42 -13.00
CA PHE A 748 -7.51 -32.61 -13.81
C PHE A 748 -8.78 -33.05 -14.55
N GLU A 749 -8.58 -33.75 -15.65
CA GLU A 749 -9.61 -34.45 -16.42
C GLU A 749 -9.37 -36.00 -16.32
N GLY A 750 -9.29 -36.48 -15.06
CA GLY A 750 -8.99 -37.87 -14.72
C GLY A 750 -7.49 -38.18 -14.60
N ALA A 751 -7.19 -39.32 -14.05
CA ALA A 751 -5.84 -39.90 -13.95
C ALA A 751 -5.26 -40.26 -15.33
N ASP A 752 -3.93 -40.43 -15.41
CA ASP A 752 -3.26 -40.98 -16.57
C ASP A 752 -3.62 -42.48 -16.77
N THR A 753 -3.13 -43.09 -17.84
CA THR A 753 -3.38 -44.51 -18.16
C THR A 753 -2.88 -45.51 -17.10
N ASN A 754 -2.05 -45.06 -16.15
CA ASN A 754 -1.52 -45.84 -15.04
C ASN A 754 -2.21 -45.51 -13.71
N GLY A 755 -3.20 -44.65 -13.71
CA GLY A 755 -3.92 -44.20 -12.51
C GLY A 755 -3.20 -43.10 -11.71
N ASN A 756 -2.25 -42.35 -12.30
CA ASN A 756 -1.50 -41.32 -11.60
C ASN A 756 -1.98 -39.91 -11.99
N TYR A 757 -1.91 -38.99 -11.04
CA TYR A 757 -2.10 -37.56 -11.24
C TYR A 757 -0.72 -36.88 -11.27
N LEU A 758 -0.22 -36.65 -12.49
CA LEU A 758 1.10 -36.07 -12.70
C LEU A 758 0.97 -34.54 -12.91
N PRO A 759 1.84 -33.70 -12.31
CA PRO A 759 1.79 -32.26 -12.44
C PRO A 759 1.71 -31.71 -13.88
N GLU A 760 2.38 -32.38 -14.81
CA GLU A 760 2.38 -32.06 -16.25
C GLU A 760 1.05 -32.26 -16.95
N ASN A 761 0.15 -33.08 -16.38
CA ASN A 761 -1.18 -33.34 -16.92
C ASN A 761 -2.26 -32.37 -16.38
N GLN A 762 -1.92 -31.58 -15.37
CA GLN A 762 -2.84 -30.59 -14.80
C GLN A 762 -3.17 -29.52 -15.82
N LYS A 763 -4.46 -29.23 -15.99
CA LYS A 763 -4.97 -28.15 -16.81
C LYS A 763 -4.98 -26.86 -15.99
N HIS A 764 -4.75 -25.73 -16.64
CA HIS A 764 -4.73 -24.43 -16.00
C HIS A 764 -5.52 -23.42 -16.82
N THR A 765 -6.40 -22.68 -16.16
CA THR A 765 -7.20 -21.60 -16.74
C THR A 765 -6.80 -20.29 -16.05
N PRO A 766 -5.80 -19.57 -16.57
CA PRO A 766 -5.37 -18.31 -16.00
C PRO A 766 -6.27 -17.14 -16.40
N TRP A 767 -6.36 -16.14 -15.53
CA TRP A 767 -6.93 -14.82 -15.82
C TRP A 767 -5.96 -13.73 -15.41
N TYR A 768 -6.12 -12.55 -15.97
CA TYR A 768 -5.13 -11.49 -15.93
C TYR A 768 -5.76 -10.11 -15.69
N TYR A 769 -4.99 -9.21 -15.08
CA TYR A 769 -5.35 -7.80 -14.89
C TYR A 769 -4.46 -6.92 -15.75
N ALA A 770 -5.04 -6.38 -16.82
CA ALA A 770 -4.33 -5.58 -17.80
C ALA A 770 -3.98 -4.20 -17.24
N GLN A 771 -2.75 -3.77 -17.46
CA GLN A 771 -2.29 -2.43 -17.08
C GLN A 771 -2.35 -1.47 -18.27
N ALA A 772 -2.47 -0.17 -17.96
CA ALA A 772 -2.59 0.89 -18.95
C ALA A 772 -1.36 0.97 -19.86
N GLY A 773 -1.59 1.09 -21.15
CA GLY A 773 -0.59 1.48 -22.11
C GLY A 773 -0.13 2.94 -21.93
N PHE A 774 0.44 3.53 -22.98
CA PHE A 774 0.84 4.94 -22.95
C PHE A 774 -0.32 5.83 -22.47
N ASN A 775 -0.03 6.68 -21.47
CA ASN A 775 -0.97 7.69 -21.01
C ASN A 775 -0.23 8.96 -20.56
N LEU A 776 -0.95 10.09 -20.59
CA LEU A 776 -0.42 11.41 -20.33
C LEU A 776 -1.24 12.11 -19.25
N HIS A 777 -0.54 12.73 -18.31
CA HIS A 777 -1.10 13.63 -17.30
C HIS A 777 -0.31 14.94 -17.27
N ALA A 778 -0.97 16.03 -17.00
CA ALA A 778 -0.34 17.34 -16.86
C ALA A 778 -1.00 18.11 -15.72
N GLY A 779 -0.24 18.97 -15.08
CA GLY A 779 -0.75 19.76 -13.99
C GLY A 779 0.13 20.95 -13.63
N PHE A 780 -0.36 21.70 -12.63
CA PHE A 780 0.39 22.79 -12.06
C PHE A 780 0.13 22.90 -10.56
N THR A 781 1.09 23.48 -9.88
CA THR A 781 1.03 23.78 -8.43
C THR A 781 1.33 25.26 -8.21
N ILE A 782 0.49 25.93 -7.43
CA ILE A 782 0.66 27.33 -7.02
C ILE A 782 0.98 27.33 -5.54
N ASN A 783 2.08 27.97 -5.16
CA ASN A 783 2.48 28.21 -3.77
C ASN A 783 2.33 29.68 -3.43
N PHE A 784 1.76 29.95 -2.24
CA PHE A 784 1.52 31.28 -1.69
C PHE A 784 2.34 31.53 -0.44
#